data_ab688025e386ecacbdc6c23ff646691a
#
_entry.id   ab688025e386ecacbdc6c23ff646691a
#
_cell.length_a   1.000
_cell.length_b   1.000
_cell.length_c   1.000
_cell.angle_alpha   90.00
_cell.angle_beta   90.00
_cell.angle_gamma   90.00
#
_symmetry.space_group_name_H-M   'P 1'
#
loop_
_entity.id
_entity.type
_entity.pdbx_description
1 polymer ?
#
loop_
_entity_poly.entity_id
_entity_poly.type
_entity_poly.pdbx_seq_one_letter_code
_entity_poly.pdbx_strand_id
1 'polypeptide(L)'
;MVPAACAPEVPPPAPGEQVGGVSLGAPIAAGEEVRIHRAHTVDGAVAALKLAHGDSACLALAHEERVLGCLPVGPWPAVIGAGVGAGWNYLALSWVPGADLRAVATELRLEGSRRALVRLCADVAEAYAELHGCGVLHGSVHPRNVRVDGDGSVGLLDFAAAAIALPGSGADLADAEPTAVLSALSAPEDAAAVDRGEPFRPTAECEQHAVAALLYLTVTGCLYAALPRRRTALGSAILAARPLPFVEQGAAPWPQLEEVLARGLAREARERHPSLSEFAAALSAVADATADPPGAIRRQPVSVPLSRMLDDFVRDARGPDDDPPLPAPTCSVNYGAAGISFALYRIWKATGNASSLRSAEAWLASAERVQQSPSAFANDEITPSTVGAVTPYHCVSGLAAVRAFVDRATGNPDGQHAAIDRFCASVRQPCASLDLTIGRSSVLLFAALLLASADPNRSATRRLREEGDALCHEIWAELPSRQIRFNGIAHGWAGIAYATLSWASARDLPPPSGVAGVLERLVAAAEPYGRGRCWPYDSSPEAVGAYWASWCHGHAGYVFLWNLAHVIYGEPAFAELAEGAARLTVDRHNHPANPTSLCCGSAGAVYAVLNHHRATGEEIWRSRAQRLAQDSARAPGLAPDATSPLSLYKGHAGLALLAAELERPELAAMPLFEPEPPVRS
;
A
#
# COMPACT_ATOMS: atom_id res chain seq x y z
N MET A 1 -14.02 31.05 -28.02
CA MET A 1 -14.65 29.78 -27.61
C MET A 1 -14.61 29.74 -26.11
N VAL A 2 -15.78 29.82 -25.46
CA VAL A 2 -15.94 29.74 -24.02
C VAL A 2 -15.75 28.26 -23.66
N PRO A 3 -14.94 27.88 -22.64
CA PRO A 3 -14.86 26.49 -22.22
C PRO A 3 -16.23 26.06 -21.72
N ALA A 4 -16.69 24.90 -22.16
CA ALA A 4 -17.93 24.29 -21.72
C ALA A 4 -17.87 24.14 -20.19
N ALA A 5 -18.89 24.68 -19.51
CA ALA A 5 -19.08 24.55 -18.09
C ALA A 5 -19.16 23.04 -17.76
N CYS A 6 -18.30 22.58 -16.87
CA CYS A 6 -18.36 21.24 -16.29
C CYS A 6 -19.77 21.06 -15.71
N ALA A 7 -20.48 20.02 -16.12
CA ALA A 7 -21.76 19.67 -15.51
C ALA A 7 -21.54 19.46 -14.01
N PRO A 8 -22.48 19.87 -13.13
CA PRO A 8 -22.32 19.72 -11.70
C PRO A 8 -22.13 18.23 -11.38
N GLU A 9 -21.05 17.89 -10.67
CA GLU A 9 -20.82 16.54 -10.15
C GLU A 9 -22.03 16.15 -9.27
N VAL A 10 -22.71 15.08 -9.67
CA VAL A 10 -23.80 14.53 -8.87
C VAL A 10 -23.16 13.87 -7.64
N PRO A 11 -23.45 14.34 -6.41
CA PRO A 11 -22.87 13.72 -5.24
C PRO A 11 -23.31 12.25 -5.15
N PRO A 12 -22.43 11.34 -4.67
CA PRO A 12 -22.80 9.95 -4.49
C PRO A 12 -23.89 9.81 -3.44
N PRO A 13 -24.81 8.84 -3.60
CA PRO A 13 -25.81 8.57 -2.60
C PRO A 13 -25.18 8.17 -1.25
N ALA A 14 -25.82 8.63 -0.17
CA ALA A 14 -25.32 8.42 1.19
C ALA A 14 -25.74 7.05 1.78
N PRO A 15 -25.01 6.50 2.76
CA PRO A 15 -25.45 5.32 3.49
C PRO A 15 -26.87 5.52 4.08
N GLY A 16 -27.74 4.53 3.90
CA GLY A 16 -29.14 4.59 4.27
C GLY A 16 -30.08 5.01 3.14
N GLU A 17 -29.57 5.61 2.06
CA GLU A 17 -30.39 5.92 0.88
C GLU A 17 -30.78 4.65 0.11
N GLN A 18 -31.93 4.73 -0.58
CA GLN A 18 -32.43 3.67 -1.44
C GLN A 18 -32.00 3.90 -2.89
N VAL A 19 -31.32 2.93 -3.47
CA VAL A 19 -30.94 2.94 -4.89
C VAL A 19 -31.35 1.61 -5.52
N GLY A 20 -32.23 1.65 -6.51
CA GLY A 20 -32.63 0.44 -7.24
C GLY A 20 -33.31 -0.64 -6.37
N GLY A 21 -33.99 -0.25 -5.30
CA GLY A 21 -34.67 -1.20 -4.40
C GLY A 21 -33.76 -1.84 -3.35
N VAL A 22 -32.50 -1.39 -3.24
CA VAL A 22 -31.59 -1.80 -2.17
C VAL A 22 -31.20 -0.60 -1.30
N SER A 23 -31.02 -0.83 0.00
CA SER A 23 -30.57 0.19 0.96
C SER A 23 -29.05 0.21 1.01
N LEU A 24 -28.43 1.36 0.79
CA LEU A 24 -26.97 1.50 0.86
C LEU A 24 -26.47 1.30 2.29
N GLY A 25 -25.44 0.46 2.42
CA GLY A 25 -24.65 0.30 3.63
C GLY A 25 -23.26 0.94 3.49
N ALA A 26 -22.32 0.42 4.27
CA ALA A 26 -20.94 0.91 4.28
C ALA A 26 -20.27 0.73 2.90
N PRO A 27 -19.42 1.69 2.46
CA PRO A 27 -18.62 1.55 1.26
C PRO A 27 -17.57 0.44 1.44
N ILE A 28 -17.42 -0.40 0.41
CA ILE A 28 -16.38 -1.44 0.30
C ILE A 28 -15.17 -0.89 -0.47
N ALA A 29 -15.45 -0.15 -1.55
CA ALA A 29 -14.45 0.52 -2.37
C ALA A 29 -15.02 1.85 -2.88
N ALA A 30 -14.18 2.88 -2.90
CA ALA A 30 -14.54 4.21 -3.36
C ALA A 30 -13.46 4.73 -4.32
N GLY A 31 -13.73 4.62 -5.62
CA GLY A 31 -12.99 5.29 -6.68
C GLY A 31 -13.71 6.58 -7.11
N GLU A 32 -13.11 7.35 -8.00
CA GLU A 32 -13.72 8.57 -8.54
C GLU A 32 -14.95 8.23 -9.40
N GLU A 33 -14.82 7.27 -10.32
CA GLU A 33 -15.88 6.89 -11.27
C GLU A 33 -16.69 5.66 -10.84
N VAL A 34 -16.14 4.78 -9.98
CA VAL A 34 -16.79 3.56 -9.53
C VAL A 34 -16.75 3.45 -8.01
N ARG A 35 -17.89 3.15 -7.41
CA ARG A 35 -18.04 2.88 -5.97
C ARG A 35 -18.75 1.55 -5.74
N ILE A 36 -18.31 0.83 -4.72
CA ILE A 36 -18.92 -0.44 -4.34
C ILE A 36 -19.34 -0.34 -2.87
N HIS A 37 -20.60 -0.60 -2.62
CA HIS A 37 -21.18 -0.58 -1.29
C HIS A 37 -21.70 -1.96 -0.89
N ARG A 38 -21.60 -2.27 0.39
CA ARG A 38 -22.45 -3.29 0.98
C ARG A 38 -23.86 -2.72 1.05
N ALA A 39 -24.86 -3.49 0.61
CA ALA A 39 -26.23 -3.04 0.57
C ALA A 39 -27.15 -4.14 1.14
N HIS A 40 -28.41 -3.80 1.39
CA HIS A 40 -29.43 -4.75 1.83
C HIS A 40 -30.65 -4.63 0.92
N THR A 41 -31.16 -5.75 0.50
CA THR A 41 -32.44 -5.84 -0.24
C THR A 41 -33.62 -5.55 0.70
N VAL A 42 -34.81 -5.36 0.14
CA VAL A 42 -36.03 -5.08 0.91
C VAL A 42 -36.40 -6.19 1.91
N ASP A 43 -36.05 -7.41 1.60
CA ASP A 43 -36.20 -8.60 2.47
C ASP A 43 -35.05 -8.80 3.46
N GLY A 44 -34.08 -7.86 3.48
CA GLY A 44 -32.96 -7.85 4.41
C GLY A 44 -31.76 -8.71 3.99
N ALA A 45 -31.76 -9.31 2.80
CA ALA A 45 -30.61 -10.05 2.30
C ALA A 45 -29.44 -9.10 1.99
N VAL A 46 -28.21 -9.58 2.19
CA VAL A 46 -26.99 -8.80 1.89
C VAL A 46 -26.75 -8.81 0.38
N ALA A 47 -26.43 -7.64 -0.17
CA ALA A 47 -26.11 -7.42 -1.57
C ALA A 47 -24.83 -6.59 -1.72
N ALA A 48 -24.22 -6.64 -2.89
CA ALA A 48 -23.19 -5.69 -3.33
C ALA A 48 -23.81 -4.72 -4.33
N LEU A 49 -23.67 -3.42 -4.10
CA LEU A 49 -24.13 -2.39 -5.03
C LEU A 49 -22.92 -1.68 -5.63
N LYS A 50 -22.75 -1.84 -6.94
CA LYS A 50 -21.80 -1.09 -7.75
C LYS A 50 -22.49 0.17 -8.28
N LEU A 51 -21.86 1.32 -8.11
CA LEU A 51 -22.30 2.62 -8.64
C LEU A 51 -21.24 3.13 -9.62
N ALA A 52 -21.66 3.56 -10.79
CA ALA A 52 -20.77 4.08 -11.81
C ALA A 52 -21.21 5.46 -12.29
N HIS A 53 -20.22 6.32 -12.53
CA HIS A 53 -20.36 7.65 -13.10
C HIS A 53 -19.27 7.87 -14.16
N GLY A 54 -19.61 8.55 -15.24
CA GLY A 54 -18.74 8.69 -16.42
C GLY A 54 -18.96 7.59 -17.47
N ASP A 55 -18.71 7.92 -18.73
CA ASP A 55 -19.09 7.06 -19.86
C ASP A 55 -18.42 5.68 -19.84
N SER A 56 -17.11 5.65 -19.59
CA SER A 56 -16.33 4.41 -19.56
C SER A 56 -16.77 3.48 -18.43
N ALA A 57 -16.95 4.01 -17.22
CA ALA A 57 -17.37 3.25 -16.05
C ALA A 57 -18.81 2.72 -16.19
N CYS A 58 -19.71 3.52 -16.77
CA CYS A 58 -21.09 3.11 -17.05
C CYS A 58 -21.17 2.01 -18.10
N LEU A 59 -20.34 2.08 -19.16
CA LEU A 59 -20.24 1.02 -20.16
C LEU A 59 -19.71 -0.29 -19.57
N ALA A 60 -18.70 -0.22 -18.73
CA ALA A 60 -18.14 -1.38 -18.03
C ALA A 60 -19.18 -2.03 -17.10
N LEU A 61 -19.96 -1.22 -16.38
CA LEU A 61 -21.03 -1.70 -15.50
C LEU A 61 -22.17 -2.39 -16.27
N ALA A 62 -22.60 -1.79 -17.38
CA ALA A 62 -23.62 -2.39 -18.27
C ALA A 62 -23.11 -3.67 -18.96
N HIS A 63 -21.82 -3.74 -19.25
CA HIS A 63 -21.19 -4.94 -19.78
C HIS A 63 -21.21 -6.07 -18.72
N GLU A 64 -20.83 -5.78 -17.48
CA GLU A 64 -20.86 -6.74 -16.37
C GLU A 64 -22.28 -7.27 -16.13
N GLU A 65 -23.29 -6.37 -16.14
CA GLU A 65 -24.71 -6.77 -16.05
C GLU A 65 -25.09 -7.77 -17.14
N ARG A 66 -24.74 -7.47 -18.39
CA ARG A 66 -25.06 -8.32 -19.55
C ARG A 66 -24.40 -9.70 -19.44
N VAL A 67 -23.12 -9.75 -19.06
CA VAL A 67 -22.38 -11.01 -18.89
C VAL A 67 -23.02 -11.86 -17.79
N LEU A 68 -23.19 -11.28 -16.60
CA LEU A 68 -23.78 -11.99 -15.45
C LEU A 68 -25.24 -12.42 -15.73
N GLY A 69 -26.00 -11.62 -16.48
CA GLY A 69 -27.37 -11.95 -16.88
C GLY A 69 -27.47 -13.12 -17.84
N CYS A 70 -26.39 -13.48 -18.55
CA CYS A 70 -26.35 -14.65 -19.45
C CYS A 70 -25.83 -15.92 -18.73
N LEU A 71 -25.26 -15.81 -17.55
CA LEU A 71 -24.68 -16.94 -16.82
C LEU A 71 -25.78 -17.71 -16.03
N PRO A 72 -25.72 -19.05 -15.99
CA PRO A 72 -26.54 -19.85 -15.07
C PRO A 72 -26.13 -19.60 -13.62
N VAL A 73 -26.86 -20.16 -12.67
CA VAL A 73 -26.42 -20.18 -11.26
C VAL A 73 -25.11 -20.93 -11.15
N GLY A 74 -24.10 -20.26 -10.54
CA GLY A 74 -22.75 -20.78 -10.45
C GLY A 74 -21.92 -20.01 -9.41
N PRO A 75 -20.59 -20.17 -9.39
CA PRO A 75 -19.69 -19.52 -8.44
C PRO A 75 -19.45 -18.03 -8.78
N TRP A 76 -20.50 -17.30 -9.07
CA TRP A 76 -20.49 -15.86 -9.38
C TRP A 76 -21.76 -15.19 -8.86
N PRO A 77 -21.77 -13.85 -8.70
CA PRO A 77 -22.94 -13.15 -8.19
C PRO A 77 -24.09 -13.17 -9.22
N ALA A 78 -25.31 -13.31 -8.72
CA ALA A 78 -26.52 -13.11 -9.51
C ALA A 78 -26.87 -11.62 -9.58
N VAL A 79 -27.39 -11.16 -10.73
CA VAL A 79 -27.94 -9.82 -10.89
C VAL A 79 -29.27 -9.71 -10.13
N ILE A 80 -29.35 -8.79 -9.17
CA ILE A 80 -30.59 -8.47 -8.44
C ILE A 80 -31.35 -7.36 -9.17
N GLY A 81 -30.62 -6.38 -9.72
CA GLY A 81 -31.19 -5.27 -10.47
C GLY A 81 -30.13 -4.32 -10.98
N ALA A 82 -30.48 -3.59 -12.04
CA ALA A 82 -29.60 -2.58 -12.63
C ALA A 82 -30.42 -1.40 -13.16
N GLY A 83 -29.81 -0.24 -13.32
CA GLY A 83 -30.48 0.94 -13.86
C GLY A 83 -29.79 2.25 -13.47
N VAL A 84 -30.57 3.32 -13.40
CA VAL A 84 -30.12 4.64 -12.97
C VAL A 84 -30.88 5.03 -11.70
N GLY A 85 -30.16 5.41 -10.67
CA GLY A 85 -30.71 5.86 -9.39
C GLY A 85 -29.84 6.95 -8.77
N ALA A 86 -30.47 7.99 -8.20
CA ALA A 86 -29.76 9.13 -7.61
C ALA A 86 -28.71 9.78 -8.55
N GLY A 87 -28.91 9.73 -9.86
CA GLY A 87 -27.99 10.27 -10.85
C GLY A 87 -26.76 9.41 -11.17
N TRP A 88 -26.69 8.19 -10.61
CA TRP A 88 -25.65 7.19 -10.87
C TRP A 88 -26.23 5.97 -11.58
N ASN A 89 -25.44 5.36 -12.47
CA ASN A 89 -25.74 4.02 -12.93
C ASN A 89 -25.43 3.03 -11.80
N TYR A 90 -26.32 2.06 -11.59
CA TYR A 90 -26.13 1.07 -10.54
C TYR A 90 -26.29 -0.36 -11.05
N LEU A 91 -25.57 -1.27 -10.42
CA LEU A 91 -25.71 -2.72 -10.57
C LEU A 91 -25.74 -3.34 -9.16
N ALA A 92 -26.88 -3.91 -8.81
CA ALA A 92 -27.06 -4.64 -7.56
C ALA A 92 -26.85 -6.14 -7.80
N LEU A 93 -25.96 -6.73 -7.03
CA LEU A 93 -25.52 -8.12 -7.16
C LEU A 93 -25.74 -8.87 -5.86
N SER A 94 -26.01 -10.18 -5.95
CA SER A 94 -26.02 -11.03 -4.77
C SER A 94 -24.66 -11.01 -4.08
N TRP A 95 -24.67 -11.09 -2.75
CA TRP A 95 -23.43 -11.10 -1.96
C TRP A 95 -22.72 -12.44 -2.12
N VAL A 96 -21.45 -12.42 -2.53
CA VAL A 96 -20.55 -13.58 -2.51
C VAL A 96 -19.78 -13.57 -1.19
N PRO A 97 -20.04 -14.51 -0.28
CA PRO A 97 -19.40 -14.52 1.04
C PRO A 97 -17.92 -14.94 0.98
N GLY A 98 -17.25 -14.93 2.14
CA GLY A 98 -15.89 -15.42 2.29
C GLY A 98 -14.82 -14.34 2.36
N ALA A 99 -13.57 -14.75 2.53
CA ALA A 99 -12.37 -13.92 2.47
C ALA A 99 -11.79 -13.90 1.04
N ASP A 100 -10.87 -12.98 0.74
CA ASP A 100 -10.16 -13.06 -0.53
C ASP A 100 -9.14 -14.21 -0.55
N LEU A 101 -8.86 -14.72 -1.75
CA LEU A 101 -7.97 -15.88 -1.96
C LEU A 101 -6.62 -15.72 -1.27
N ARG A 102 -6.04 -14.52 -1.27
CA ARG A 102 -4.74 -14.29 -0.66
C ARG A 102 -4.76 -14.49 0.85
N ALA A 103 -5.81 -13.98 1.53
CA ALA A 103 -5.94 -14.12 2.97
C ALA A 103 -6.01 -15.60 3.35
N VAL A 104 -6.89 -16.36 2.71
CA VAL A 104 -7.05 -17.80 2.96
C VAL A 104 -5.77 -18.58 2.64
N ALA A 105 -5.15 -18.32 1.49
CA ALA A 105 -3.89 -18.96 1.10
C ALA A 105 -2.76 -18.66 2.11
N THR A 106 -2.73 -17.44 2.67
CA THR A 106 -1.73 -17.08 3.68
C THR A 106 -1.93 -17.87 4.97
N GLU A 107 -3.16 -18.02 5.42
CA GLU A 107 -3.49 -18.86 6.58
C GLU A 107 -3.07 -20.31 6.37
N LEU A 108 -3.44 -20.91 5.25
CA LEU A 108 -3.10 -22.31 4.92
C LEU A 108 -1.58 -22.53 4.80
N ARG A 109 -0.84 -21.56 4.24
CA ARG A 109 0.64 -21.63 4.23
C ARG A 109 1.24 -21.55 5.61
N LEU A 110 0.69 -20.71 6.50
CA LEU A 110 1.14 -20.57 7.89
C LEU A 110 0.82 -21.81 8.72
N GLU A 111 -0.31 -22.45 8.47
CA GLU A 111 -0.69 -23.72 9.09
C GLU A 111 0.14 -24.91 8.59
N GLY A 112 0.75 -24.76 7.41
CA GLY A 112 1.52 -25.82 6.76
C GLY A 112 0.66 -26.92 6.14
N SER A 113 -0.64 -26.67 5.95
CA SER A 113 -1.57 -27.64 5.36
C SER A 113 -1.43 -27.66 3.84
N ARG A 114 -0.53 -28.54 3.34
CA ARG A 114 -0.29 -28.71 1.90
C ARG A 114 -1.54 -29.21 1.17
N ARG A 115 -2.24 -30.16 1.75
CA ARG A 115 -3.44 -30.75 1.15
C ARG A 115 -4.55 -29.70 0.99
N ALA A 116 -4.84 -28.92 2.02
CA ALA A 116 -5.82 -27.85 1.95
C ALA A 116 -5.41 -26.77 0.93
N LEU A 117 -4.13 -26.42 0.87
CA LEU A 117 -3.63 -25.41 -0.06
C LEU A 117 -3.75 -25.84 -1.54
N VAL A 118 -3.42 -27.10 -1.88
CA VAL A 118 -3.59 -27.57 -3.26
C VAL A 118 -5.04 -27.87 -3.59
N ARG A 119 -5.87 -28.24 -2.60
CA ARG A 119 -7.32 -28.36 -2.82
C ARG A 119 -7.92 -27.00 -3.16
N LEU A 120 -7.58 -25.94 -2.43
CA LEU A 120 -7.97 -24.58 -2.75
C LEU A 120 -7.57 -24.20 -4.19
N CYS A 121 -6.35 -24.58 -4.63
CA CYS A 121 -5.92 -24.34 -6.01
C CYS A 121 -6.80 -25.09 -7.03
N ALA A 122 -7.19 -26.32 -6.74
CA ALA A 122 -8.07 -27.10 -7.59
C ALA A 122 -9.47 -26.47 -7.68
N ASP A 123 -10.04 -26.06 -6.53
CA ASP A 123 -11.37 -25.46 -6.45
C ASP A 123 -11.42 -24.09 -7.18
N VAL A 124 -10.34 -23.29 -7.10
CA VAL A 124 -10.20 -22.05 -7.89
C VAL A 124 -10.14 -22.36 -9.38
N ALA A 125 -9.34 -23.33 -9.81
CA ALA A 125 -9.24 -23.72 -11.22
C ALA A 125 -10.59 -24.26 -11.74
N GLU A 126 -11.34 -24.99 -10.91
CA GLU A 126 -12.67 -25.51 -11.23
C GLU A 126 -13.70 -24.38 -11.44
N ALA A 127 -13.71 -23.35 -10.59
CA ALA A 127 -14.60 -22.20 -10.76
C ALA A 127 -14.37 -21.48 -12.10
N TYR A 128 -13.12 -21.32 -12.52
CA TYR A 128 -12.81 -20.78 -13.85
C TYR A 128 -13.14 -21.78 -14.97
N ALA A 129 -13.00 -23.09 -14.75
CA ALA A 129 -13.38 -24.10 -15.72
C ALA A 129 -14.90 -24.15 -15.95
N GLU A 130 -15.71 -23.99 -14.88
CA GLU A 130 -17.16 -23.86 -15.00
C GLU A 130 -17.55 -22.63 -15.83
N LEU A 131 -16.88 -21.50 -15.61
CA LEU A 131 -17.10 -20.28 -16.38
C LEU A 131 -16.78 -20.49 -17.87
N HIS A 132 -15.64 -21.14 -18.19
CA HIS A 132 -15.30 -21.51 -19.57
C HIS A 132 -16.32 -22.48 -20.19
N GLY A 133 -16.87 -23.39 -19.37
CA GLY A 133 -17.94 -24.28 -19.77
C GLY A 133 -19.22 -23.55 -20.19
N CYS A 134 -19.46 -22.36 -19.64
CA CYS A 134 -20.54 -21.45 -20.03
C CYS A 134 -20.21 -20.60 -21.27
N GLY A 135 -19.02 -20.76 -21.87
CA GLY A 135 -18.58 -19.95 -23.01
C GLY A 135 -18.15 -18.52 -22.62
N VAL A 136 -17.75 -18.29 -21.38
CA VAL A 136 -17.34 -16.99 -20.88
C VAL A 136 -15.90 -17.07 -20.37
N LEU A 137 -15.07 -16.10 -20.76
CA LEU A 137 -13.75 -15.84 -20.20
C LEU A 137 -13.87 -14.68 -19.22
N HIS A 138 -13.23 -14.78 -18.06
CA HIS A 138 -13.31 -13.77 -17.01
C HIS A 138 -12.59 -12.45 -17.37
N GLY A 139 -11.44 -12.55 -18.03
CA GLY A 139 -10.66 -11.43 -18.51
C GLY A 139 -9.94 -10.60 -17.43
N SER A 140 -10.20 -10.85 -16.14
CA SER A 140 -9.62 -10.12 -15.01
C SER A 140 -9.17 -11.06 -13.88
N VAL A 141 -8.27 -12.00 -14.21
CA VAL A 141 -7.75 -12.97 -13.23
C VAL A 141 -6.89 -12.24 -12.19
N HIS A 142 -7.39 -12.19 -10.96
CA HIS A 142 -6.72 -11.49 -9.86
C HIS A 142 -7.15 -12.07 -8.50
N PRO A 143 -6.24 -12.12 -7.47
CA PRO A 143 -6.61 -12.68 -6.15
C PRO A 143 -7.80 -11.98 -5.46
N ARG A 144 -8.03 -10.69 -5.74
CA ARG A 144 -9.16 -9.92 -5.20
C ARG A 144 -10.51 -10.32 -5.80
N ASN A 145 -10.49 -10.89 -6.99
CA ASN A 145 -11.67 -11.30 -7.72
C ASN A 145 -12.08 -12.75 -7.39
N VAL A 146 -11.39 -13.39 -6.44
CA VAL A 146 -11.69 -14.74 -5.96
C VAL A 146 -12.00 -14.69 -4.47
N ARG A 147 -13.20 -15.13 -4.11
CA ARG A 147 -13.67 -15.25 -2.73
C ARG A 147 -13.66 -16.71 -2.31
N VAL A 148 -13.31 -16.96 -1.06
CA VAL A 148 -13.30 -18.30 -0.48
C VAL A 148 -14.09 -18.25 0.81
N ASP A 149 -15.19 -19.00 0.88
CA ASP A 149 -16.05 -19.04 2.07
C ASP A 149 -15.49 -19.99 3.16
N GLY A 150 -16.13 -19.98 4.32
CA GLY A 150 -15.70 -20.79 5.48
C GLY A 150 -15.79 -22.30 5.27
N ASP A 151 -16.58 -22.77 4.32
CA ASP A 151 -16.68 -24.18 3.89
C ASP A 151 -15.72 -24.56 2.75
N GLY A 152 -14.94 -23.59 2.23
CA GLY A 152 -14.00 -23.75 1.12
C GLY A 152 -14.59 -23.43 -0.25
N SER A 153 -15.88 -23.09 -0.34
CA SER A 153 -16.51 -22.72 -1.62
C SER A 153 -15.86 -21.49 -2.24
N VAL A 154 -15.59 -21.54 -3.54
CA VAL A 154 -14.95 -20.47 -4.31
C VAL A 154 -16.00 -19.66 -5.07
N GLY A 155 -15.87 -18.34 -5.06
CA GLY A 155 -16.68 -17.43 -5.85
C GLY A 155 -15.83 -16.43 -6.65
N LEU A 156 -16.25 -16.15 -7.88
CA LEU A 156 -15.59 -15.19 -8.78
C LEU A 156 -16.34 -13.85 -8.78
N LEU A 157 -15.59 -12.75 -8.81
CA LEU A 157 -16.12 -11.37 -8.80
C LEU A 157 -15.53 -10.55 -9.95
N ASP A 158 -16.22 -9.47 -10.33
CA ASP A 158 -15.75 -8.43 -11.25
C ASP A 158 -15.64 -8.90 -12.71
N PHE A 159 -16.79 -8.96 -13.36
CA PHE A 159 -16.95 -9.39 -14.75
C PHE A 159 -16.90 -8.24 -15.76
N ALA A 160 -16.43 -7.06 -15.36
CA ALA A 160 -16.36 -5.89 -16.23
C ALA A 160 -15.43 -6.07 -17.45
N ALA A 161 -14.45 -6.98 -17.37
CA ALA A 161 -13.54 -7.33 -18.47
C ALA A 161 -13.84 -8.69 -19.10
N ALA A 162 -14.96 -9.34 -18.75
CA ALA A 162 -15.27 -10.67 -19.24
C ALA A 162 -15.62 -10.69 -20.74
N ALA A 163 -15.28 -11.79 -21.41
CA ALA A 163 -15.58 -11.99 -22.84
C ALA A 163 -16.49 -13.20 -23.04
N ILE A 164 -17.55 -13.03 -23.84
CA ILE A 164 -18.47 -14.11 -24.21
C ILE A 164 -17.99 -14.75 -25.51
N ALA A 165 -17.59 -16.01 -25.46
CA ALA A 165 -17.17 -16.82 -26.59
C ALA A 165 -18.37 -17.72 -27.04
N LEU A 166 -19.27 -17.21 -27.89
CA LEU A 166 -20.37 -18.04 -28.42
C LEU A 166 -19.84 -18.93 -29.56
N PRO A 167 -20.06 -20.26 -29.52
CA PRO A 167 -19.74 -21.14 -30.64
C PRO A 167 -20.58 -20.76 -31.87
N GLY A 168 -19.92 -20.34 -32.96
CA GLY A 168 -20.58 -20.10 -34.26
C GLY A 168 -21.05 -18.67 -34.54
N SER A 169 -20.90 -17.75 -33.63
CA SER A 169 -21.05 -16.32 -33.94
C SER A 169 -19.72 -15.77 -34.42
N GLY A 170 -19.62 -15.50 -35.73
CA GLY A 170 -18.61 -14.58 -36.24
C GLY A 170 -18.87 -13.14 -35.76
N ALA A 171 -19.53 -13.00 -34.62
CA ALA A 171 -19.82 -11.73 -33.98
C ALA A 171 -18.54 -11.20 -33.35
N ASP A 172 -18.07 -10.12 -33.91
CA ASP A 172 -16.98 -9.31 -33.42
C ASP A 172 -17.07 -9.13 -31.91
N LEU A 173 -16.06 -9.61 -31.19
CA LEU A 173 -15.72 -9.21 -29.82
C LEU A 173 -15.41 -7.72 -29.72
N ALA A 174 -15.88 -6.92 -30.68
CA ALA A 174 -15.42 -5.58 -31.02
C ALA A 174 -16.03 -4.46 -30.18
N ASP A 175 -16.97 -4.74 -29.28
CA ASP A 175 -17.67 -3.67 -28.53
C ASP A 175 -17.11 -3.36 -27.13
N ALA A 176 -16.15 -4.15 -26.64
CA ALA A 176 -15.40 -3.75 -25.45
C ALA A 176 -14.11 -3.04 -25.89
N GLU A 177 -14.02 -1.74 -25.69
CA GLU A 177 -12.73 -1.04 -25.76
C GLU A 177 -11.72 -1.81 -24.89
N PRO A 178 -10.50 -2.12 -25.41
CA PRO A 178 -9.54 -2.94 -24.69
C PRO A 178 -8.93 -2.14 -23.54
N THR A 179 -9.61 -2.11 -22.41
CA THR A 179 -9.08 -1.58 -21.13
C THR A 179 -8.17 -2.58 -20.40
N ALA A 180 -7.89 -3.73 -21.00
CA ALA A 180 -7.04 -4.75 -20.41
C ALA A 180 -5.59 -4.26 -20.30
N VAL A 181 -5.18 -3.98 -19.08
CA VAL A 181 -3.83 -3.56 -18.75
C VAL A 181 -2.99 -4.78 -18.44
N LEU A 182 -1.82 -4.89 -19.08
CA LEU A 182 -0.86 -5.95 -18.81
C LEU A 182 -0.54 -6.04 -17.31
N SER A 183 -0.70 -7.23 -16.74
CA SER A 183 -0.43 -7.54 -15.34
C SER A 183 0.69 -8.59 -15.21
N ALA A 184 1.21 -8.77 -14.01
CA ALA A 184 2.20 -9.82 -13.74
C ALA A 184 1.64 -11.26 -13.86
N LEU A 185 0.34 -11.42 -14.05
CA LEU A 185 -0.33 -12.70 -14.30
C LEU A 185 -0.65 -12.92 -15.78
N SER A 186 -0.49 -11.90 -16.64
CA SER A 186 -0.79 -11.97 -18.08
C SER A 186 0.04 -13.03 -18.79
N ALA A 187 -0.54 -13.60 -19.83
CA ALA A 187 0.13 -14.61 -20.65
C ALA A 187 1.20 -14.00 -21.59
N PRO A 188 2.17 -14.79 -22.06
CA PRO A 188 3.14 -14.33 -23.04
C PRO A 188 2.51 -13.79 -24.34
N GLU A 189 1.38 -14.37 -24.77
CA GLU A 189 0.64 -13.93 -25.95
C GLU A 189 0.09 -12.51 -25.77
N ASP A 190 -0.39 -12.19 -24.56
CA ASP A 190 -0.90 -10.85 -24.22
C ASP A 190 0.23 -9.83 -24.26
N ALA A 191 1.37 -10.17 -23.69
CA ALA A 191 2.57 -9.34 -23.72
C ALA A 191 3.06 -9.10 -25.16
N ALA A 192 3.02 -10.12 -26.00
CA ALA A 192 3.39 -10.03 -27.42
C ALA A 192 2.40 -9.16 -28.22
N ALA A 193 1.10 -9.21 -27.92
CA ALA A 193 0.10 -8.35 -28.55
C ALA A 193 0.33 -6.88 -28.21
N VAL A 194 0.58 -6.58 -26.92
CA VAL A 194 0.88 -5.22 -26.46
C VAL A 194 2.17 -4.69 -27.11
N ASP A 195 3.21 -5.50 -27.22
CA ASP A 195 4.49 -5.13 -27.86
C ASP A 195 4.31 -4.78 -29.34
N ARG A 196 3.37 -5.45 -30.03
CA ARG A 196 3.02 -5.16 -31.43
C ARG A 196 2.02 -4.02 -31.59
N GLY A 197 1.51 -3.44 -30.49
CA GLY A 197 0.44 -2.43 -30.53
C GLY A 197 -0.90 -2.98 -31.00
N GLU A 198 -1.12 -4.30 -30.85
CA GLU A 198 -2.36 -4.97 -31.19
C GLU A 198 -3.37 -4.92 -30.04
N PRO A 199 -4.68 -4.89 -30.32
CA PRO A 199 -5.68 -4.96 -29.26
C PRO A 199 -5.60 -6.29 -28.52
N PHE A 200 -5.73 -6.21 -27.21
CA PHE A 200 -5.78 -7.38 -26.33
C PHE A 200 -7.05 -8.19 -26.64
N ARG A 201 -6.88 -9.49 -26.92
CA ARG A 201 -7.98 -10.42 -27.12
C ARG A 201 -7.86 -11.60 -26.15
N PRO A 202 -8.72 -11.69 -25.12
CA PRO A 202 -8.68 -12.80 -24.19
C PRO A 202 -8.96 -14.12 -24.93
N THR A 203 -8.15 -15.14 -24.64
CA THR A 203 -8.37 -16.52 -25.09
C THR A 203 -8.39 -17.46 -23.90
N ALA A 204 -8.96 -18.67 -24.06
CA ALA A 204 -8.98 -19.67 -22.99
C ALA A 204 -7.57 -20.07 -22.54
N GLU A 205 -6.64 -20.11 -23.48
CA GLU A 205 -5.24 -20.43 -23.21
C GLU A 205 -4.53 -19.30 -22.43
N CYS A 206 -4.79 -18.02 -22.78
CA CYS A 206 -4.25 -16.88 -22.03
C CYS A 206 -4.81 -16.86 -20.60
N GLU A 207 -6.09 -17.10 -20.43
CA GLU A 207 -6.71 -17.15 -19.11
C GLU A 207 -6.21 -18.34 -18.29
N GLN A 208 -5.98 -19.51 -18.91
CA GLN A 208 -5.36 -20.64 -18.22
C GLN A 208 -3.98 -20.29 -17.68
N HIS A 209 -3.14 -19.59 -18.46
CA HIS A 209 -1.85 -19.11 -17.97
C HIS A 209 -2.01 -18.15 -16.78
N ALA A 210 -2.95 -17.21 -16.88
CA ALA A 210 -3.21 -16.25 -15.79
C ALA A 210 -3.69 -16.95 -14.51
N VAL A 211 -4.55 -17.95 -14.64
CA VAL A 211 -4.98 -18.81 -13.52
C VAL A 211 -3.79 -19.59 -12.95
N ALA A 212 -2.94 -20.19 -13.79
CA ALA A 212 -1.74 -20.90 -13.32
C ALA A 212 -0.78 -19.96 -12.58
N ALA A 213 -0.60 -18.73 -13.05
CA ALA A 213 0.19 -17.70 -12.37
C ALA A 213 -0.45 -17.28 -11.03
N LEU A 214 -1.77 -17.17 -10.96
CA LEU A 214 -2.51 -16.93 -9.73
C LEU A 214 -2.32 -18.07 -8.73
N LEU A 215 -2.39 -19.32 -9.18
CA LEU A 215 -2.22 -20.49 -8.30
C LEU A 215 -0.77 -20.67 -7.84
N TYR A 216 0.20 -20.38 -8.70
CA TYR A 216 1.61 -20.34 -8.28
C TYR A 216 1.80 -19.33 -7.14
N LEU A 217 1.21 -18.13 -7.29
CA LEU A 217 1.18 -17.09 -6.27
C LEU A 217 0.46 -17.56 -5.00
N THR A 218 -0.66 -18.26 -5.13
CA THR A 218 -1.44 -18.83 -4.01
C THR A 218 -0.59 -19.81 -3.20
N VAL A 219 0.20 -20.65 -3.84
CA VAL A 219 1.03 -21.66 -3.19
C VAL A 219 2.30 -21.08 -2.56
N THR A 220 3.00 -20.23 -3.30
CA THR A 220 4.33 -19.74 -2.88
C THR A 220 4.28 -18.38 -2.16
N GLY A 221 3.22 -17.59 -2.36
CA GLY A 221 3.17 -16.19 -1.98
C GLY A 221 3.99 -15.25 -2.89
N CYS A 222 4.60 -15.78 -3.96
CA CYS A 222 5.48 -15.06 -4.89
C CYS A 222 5.01 -15.20 -6.34
N LEU A 223 5.39 -14.26 -7.21
CA LEU A 223 5.17 -14.39 -8.65
C LEU A 223 6.01 -15.55 -9.21
N TYR A 224 5.52 -16.19 -10.26
CA TYR A 224 6.16 -17.36 -10.87
C TYR A 224 7.55 -17.09 -11.46
N ALA A 225 7.90 -15.83 -11.70
CA ALA A 225 9.20 -15.38 -12.21
C ALA A 225 9.60 -14.04 -11.59
N ALA A 226 10.86 -13.64 -11.77
CA ALA A 226 11.36 -12.33 -11.36
C ALA A 226 10.87 -11.23 -12.34
N LEU A 227 9.58 -10.90 -12.26
CA LEU A 227 8.97 -9.89 -13.12
C LEU A 227 9.22 -8.49 -12.58
N PRO A 228 9.61 -7.53 -13.44
CA PRO A 228 9.79 -6.15 -13.05
C PRO A 228 8.44 -5.50 -12.72
N ARG A 229 8.44 -4.57 -11.79
CA ARG A 229 7.23 -3.80 -11.43
C ARG A 229 6.95 -2.65 -12.40
N ARG A 230 7.92 -2.27 -13.22
CA ARG A 230 7.74 -1.24 -14.26
C ARG A 230 6.92 -1.78 -15.43
N ARG A 231 5.80 -1.13 -15.73
CA ARG A 231 4.92 -1.50 -16.86
C ARG A 231 5.67 -1.56 -18.19
N THR A 232 6.58 -0.62 -18.44
CA THR A 232 7.37 -0.55 -19.69
C THR A 232 8.30 -1.73 -19.89
N ALA A 233 8.77 -2.37 -18.82
CA ALA A 233 9.64 -3.54 -18.87
C ALA A 233 8.89 -4.86 -18.64
N LEU A 234 7.59 -4.79 -18.27
CA LEU A 234 6.82 -5.97 -17.88
C LEU A 234 6.58 -6.91 -19.07
N GLY A 235 6.24 -6.37 -20.24
CA GLY A 235 5.97 -7.15 -21.45
C GLY A 235 7.18 -7.99 -21.87
N SER A 236 8.35 -7.38 -22.04
CA SER A 236 9.58 -8.08 -22.39
C SER A 236 10.00 -9.10 -21.32
N ALA A 237 9.76 -8.81 -20.05
CA ALA A 237 10.06 -9.72 -18.96
C ALA A 237 9.11 -10.93 -18.95
N ILE A 238 7.82 -10.77 -19.20
CA ILE A 238 6.85 -11.88 -19.37
C ILE A 238 7.27 -12.77 -20.54
N LEU A 239 7.66 -12.18 -21.67
CA LEU A 239 8.12 -12.92 -22.85
C LEU A 239 9.38 -13.75 -22.58
N ALA A 240 10.25 -13.31 -21.67
CA ALA A 240 11.46 -14.01 -21.27
C ALA A 240 11.27 -14.93 -20.05
N ALA A 241 10.15 -14.83 -19.35
CA ALA A 241 9.92 -15.49 -18.07
C ALA A 241 9.89 -17.03 -18.20
N ARG A 242 10.38 -17.67 -17.14
CA ARG A 242 10.21 -19.11 -16.91
C ARG A 242 9.81 -19.32 -15.45
N PRO A 243 8.93 -20.28 -15.14
CA PRO A 243 8.57 -20.57 -13.76
C PRO A 243 9.82 -20.96 -12.95
N LEU A 244 10.00 -20.28 -11.82
CA LEU A 244 11.07 -20.59 -10.88
C LEU A 244 10.65 -21.80 -10.02
N PRO A 245 11.58 -22.70 -9.67
CA PRO A 245 11.32 -23.74 -8.67
C PRO A 245 10.88 -23.13 -7.34
N PHE A 246 10.00 -23.80 -6.61
CA PHE A 246 9.49 -23.30 -5.32
C PHE A 246 10.61 -22.98 -4.33
N VAL A 247 11.69 -23.76 -4.34
CA VAL A 247 12.85 -23.55 -3.47
C VAL A 247 13.54 -22.21 -3.72
N GLU A 248 13.57 -21.73 -4.96
CA GLU A 248 14.13 -20.41 -5.29
C GLU A 248 13.22 -19.25 -4.83
N GLN A 249 11.95 -19.54 -4.59
CA GLN A 249 10.98 -18.61 -4.02
C GLN A 249 10.87 -18.73 -2.48
N GLY A 250 11.72 -19.56 -1.87
CA GLY A 250 11.71 -19.81 -0.43
C GLY A 250 10.56 -20.70 0.05
N ALA A 251 9.81 -21.31 -0.86
CA ALA A 251 8.81 -22.31 -0.52
C ALA A 251 9.41 -23.73 -0.50
N ALA A 252 8.83 -24.63 0.30
CA ALA A 252 9.31 -26.00 0.35
C ALA A 252 9.07 -26.72 -0.98
N PRO A 253 10.04 -27.52 -1.48
CA PRO A 253 9.91 -28.25 -2.74
C PRO A 253 8.63 -29.11 -2.78
N TRP A 254 7.97 -29.10 -3.93
CA TRP A 254 6.75 -29.88 -4.17
C TRP A 254 6.68 -30.32 -5.65
N PRO A 255 7.52 -31.28 -6.07
CA PRO A 255 7.75 -31.59 -7.48
C PRO A 255 6.46 -31.87 -8.28
N GLN A 256 5.49 -32.61 -7.70
CA GLN A 256 4.25 -32.93 -8.40
C GLN A 256 3.40 -31.68 -8.69
N LEU A 257 3.31 -30.76 -7.74
CA LEU A 257 2.58 -29.50 -7.93
C LEU A 257 3.35 -28.53 -8.82
N GLU A 258 4.67 -28.48 -8.69
CA GLU A 258 5.53 -27.65 -9.53
C GLU A 258 5.41 -28.07 -11.01
N GLU A 259 5.35 -29.36 -11.32
CA GLU A 259 5.15 -29.89 -12.68
C GLU A 259 3.80 -29.47 -13.26
N VAL A 260 2.71 -29.61 -12.49
CA VAL A 260 1.35 -29.23 -12.92
C VAL A 260 1.28 -27.72 -13.18
N LEU A 261 1.81 -26.91 -12.28
CA LEU A 261 1.82 -25.45 -12.43
C LEU A 261 2.74 -24.98 -13.55
N ALA A 262 3.94 -25.59 -13.69
CA ALA A 262 4.86 -25.25 -14.76
C ALA A 262 4.27 -25.55 -16.15
N ARG A 263 3.49 -26.62 -16.28
CA ARG A 263 2.74 -26.92 -17.51
C ARG A 263 1.70 -25.83 -17.80
N GLY A 264 0.91 -25.40 -16.80
CA GLY A 264 -0.05 -24.31 -16.96
C GLY A 264 0.60 -22.96 -17.32
N LEU A 265 1.85 -22.77 -16.89
CA LEU A 265 2.70 -21.59 -17.16
C LEU A 265 3.58 -21.75 -18.41
N ALA A 266 3.41 -22.81 -19.19
CA ALA A 266 4.21 -23.02 -20.40
C ALA A 266 4.06 -21.82 -21.34
N ARG A 267 5.18 -21.43 -21.98
CA ARG A 267 5.24 -20.28 -22.88
C ARG A 267 4.33 -20.48 -24.09
N GLU A 268 4.43 -21.67 -24.71
CA GLU A 268 3.62 -22.03 -25.87
C GLU A 268 2.27 -22.58 -25.39
N ALA A 269 1.17 -22.00 -25.86
CA ALA A 269 -0.20 -22.39 -25.47
C ALA A 269 -0.47 -23.89 -25.65
N ARG A 270 0.04 -24.49 -26.74
CA ARG A 270 -0.08 -25.93 -27.04
C ARG A 270 0.59 -26.87 -26.04
N GLU A 271 1.52 -26.37 -25.24
CA GLU A 271 2.22 -27.14 -24.21
C GLU A 271 1.48 -27.11 -22.87
N ARG A 272 0.50 -26.24 -22.72
CA ARG A 272 -0.35 -26.12 -21.53
C ARG A 272 -1.30 -27.30 -21.39
N HIS A 273 -2.15 -27.31 -20.38
CA HIS A 273 -3.23 -28.28 -20.27
C HIS A 273 -4.25 -28.02 -21.39
N PRO A 274 -4.90 -29.06 -21.94
CA PRO A 274 -5.86 -28.90 -23.04
C PRO A 274 -7.07 -28.01 -22.68
N SER A 275 -7.41 -27.94 -21.39
CA SER A 275 -8.49 -27.10 -20.86
C SER A 275 -8.23 -26.75 -19.39
N LEU A 276 -8.95 -25.75 -18.85
CA LEU A 276 -8.97 -25.49 -17.42
C LEU A 276 -9.55 -26.66 -16.62
N SER A 277 -10.50 -27.41 -17.16
CA SER A 277 -11.05 -28.61 -16.50
C SER A 277 -9.98 -29.70 -16.33
N GLU A 278 -9.12 -29.93 -17.34
CA GLU A 278 -8.02 -30.87 -17.19
C GLU A 278 -6.92 -30.35 -16.26
N PHE A 279 -6.70 -29.04 -16.22
CA PHE A 279 -5.80 -28.41 -15.26
C PHE A 279 -6.33 -28.59 -13.82
N ALA A 280 -7.62 -28.33 -13.57
CA ALA A 280 -8.26 -28.53 -12.26
C ALA A 280 -8.20 -30.00 -11.83
N ALA A 281 -8.46 -30.93 -12.75
CA ALA A 281 -8.34 -32.37 -12.49
C ALA A 281 -6.90 -32.78 -12.10
N ALA A 282 -5.89 -32.24 -12.78
CA ALA A 282 -4.48 -32.49 -12.43
C ALA A 282 -4.14 -31.96 -11.02
N LEU A 283 -4.62 -30.78 -10.64
CA LEU A 283 -4.46 -30.22 -9.30
C LEU A 283 -5.18 -31.09 -8.24
N SER A 284 -6.41 -31.55 -8.54
CA SER A 284 -7.18 -32.43 -7.66
C SER A 284 -6.43 -33.76 -7.43
N ALA A 285 -5.84 -34.34 -8.46
CA ALA A 285 -5.04 -35.55 -8.33
C ALA A 285 -3.81 -35.33 -7.40
N VAL A 286 -3.17 -34.18 -7.48
CA VAL A 286 -2.09 -33.82 -6.54
C VAL A 286 -2.64 -33.65 -5.11
N ALA A 287 -3.81 -33.05 -4.93
CA ALA A 287 -4.44 -32.91 -3.61
C ALA A 287 -4.76 -34.26 -2.98
N ASP A 288 -5.29 -35.20 -3.76
CA ASP A 288 -5.64 -36.54 -3.29
C ASP A 288 -4.39 -37.38 -2.95
N ALA A 289 -3.29 -37.18 -3.67
CA ALA A 289 -2.01 -37.82 -3.40
C ALA A 289 -1.23 -37.16 -2.23
N THR A 290 -1.65 -35.97 -1.79
CA THR A 290 -0.95 -35.23 -0.74
C THR A 290 -1.46 -35.63 0.64
N ALA A 291 -0.59 -36.16 1.49
CA ALA A 291 -0.85 -36.36 2.92
C ALA A 291 -0.30 -35.16 3.70
N ASP A 292 -1.09 -34.62 4.63
CA ASP A 292 -0.55 -33.68 5.60
C ASP A 292 0.37 -34.42 6.57
N PRO A 293 1.59 -33.92 6.84
CA PRO A 293 2.49 -34.58 7.75
C PRO A 293 1.88 -34.63 9.16
N PRO A 294 1.93 -35.76 9.86
CA PRO A 294 1.43 -35.87 11.23
C PRO A 294 2.20 -34.91 12.14
N GLY A 295 1.51 -33.96 12.77
CA GLY A 295 2.08 -32.99 13.68
C GLY A 295 2.92 -31.92 12.97
N ALA A 296 2.29 -31.14 12.09
CA ALA A 296 2.93 -29.99 11.45
C ALA A 296 3.41 -28.99 12.53
N ILE A 297 4.63 -29.20 13.00
CA ILE A 297 5.37 -28.18 13.75
C ILE A 297 5.46 -27.00 12.80
N ARG A 298 4.93 -25.84 13.21
CA ARG A 298 5.07 -24.55 12.53
C ARG A 298 6.53 -24.33 12.12
N ARG A 299 6.92 -24.83 10.94
CA ARG A 299 8.17 -24.41 10.33
C ARG A 299 7.92 -23.02 9.82
N GLN A 300 8.65 -22.05 10.34
CA GLN A 300 8.69 -20.71 9.79
C GLN A 300 9.00 -20.85 8.28
N PRO A 301 8.17 -20.28 7.40
CA PRO A 301 8.46 -20.33 5.97
C PRO A 301 9.81 -19.66 5.74
N VAL A 302 10.65 -20.30 4.94
CA VAL A 302 11.92 -19.73 4.48
C VAL A 302 11.53 -18.48 3.67
N SER A 303 11.78 -17.31 4.22
CA SER A 303 11.52 -16.03 3.57
C SER A 303 12.35 -15.93 2.29
N VAL A 304 11.76 -15.41 1.19
CA VAL A 304 12.55 -14.59 0.26
C VAL A 304 13.13 -13.51 1.16
N PRO A 305 14.44 -13.44 1.35
CA PRO A 305 14.95 -12.63 2.43
C PRO A 305 14.58 -11.19 2.15
N LEU A 306 14.07 -10.49 3.15
CA LEU A 306 14.06 -9.02 3.20
C LEU A 306 15.42 -8.47 2.77
N SER A 307 16.51 -9.23 3.04
CA SER A 307 17.85 -8.99 2.53
C SER A 307 17.91 -8.85 0.99
N ARG A 308 17.15 -9.65 0.23
CA ARG A 308 17.13 -9.51 -1.23
C ARG A 308 16.50 -8.19 -1.70
N MET A 309 15.46 -7.73 -1.02
CA MET A 309 14.88 -6.42 -1.31
C MET A 309 15.84 -5.29 -0.96
N LEU A 310 16.60 -5.44 0.12
CA LEU A 310 17.67 -4.53 0.48
C LEU A 310 18.77 -4.53 -0.57
N ASP A 311 19.26 -5.71 -0.98
CA ASP A 311 20.32 -5.85 -1.98
C ASP A 311 19.89 -5.28 -3.34
N ASP A 312 18.65 -5.55 -3.77
CA ASP A 312 18.08 -5.01 -5.01
C ASP A 312 17.97 -3.49 -4.94
N PHE A 313 17.47 -2.94 -3.83
CA PHE A 313 17.39 -1.48 -3.66
C PHE A 313 18.79 -0.83 -3.64
N VAL A 314 19.75 -1.38 -2.88
CA VAL A 314 21.12 -0.85 -2.82
C VAL A 314 21.80 -0.92 -4.19
N ARG A 315 21.52 -1.95 -4.99
CA ARG A 315 22.01 -2.07 -6.37
C ARG A 315 21.38 -1.03 -7.28
N ASP A 316 20.05 -0.89 -7.24
CA ASP A 316 19.28 0.00 -8.12
C ASP A 316 19.47 1.49 -7.76
N ALA A 317 19.89 1.78 -6.52
CA ALA A 317 20.14 3.13 -6.01
C ALA A 317 21.64 3.49 -5.95
N ARG A 318 22.52 2.80 -6.68
CA ARG A 318 24.00 3.05 -6.61
C ARG A 318 24.41 4.45 -7.04
N GLY A 319 23.70 5.06 -7.97
CA GLY A 319 24.02 6.43 -8.41
C GLY A 319 22.88 7.08 -9.19
N PRO A 320 22.90 8.42 -9.28
CA PRO A 320 21.89 9.20 -9.99
C PRO A 320 22.04 9.18 -11.54
N ASP A 321 23.15 8.64 -12.03
CA ASP A 321 23.50 8.64 -13.47
C ASP A 321 22.94 7.41 -14.19
N ASP A 322 22.24 6.50 -13.48
CA ASP A 322 21.58 5.34 -14.06
C ASP A 322 20.33 5.77 -14.85
N ASP A 323 20.28 5.39 -16.13
CA ASP A 323 19.13 5.56 -17.00
C ASP A 323 18.02 4.52 -16.64
N PRO A 324 16.76 4.90 -16.49
CA PRO A 324 16.15 6.19 -16.76
C PRO A 324 16.15 7.16 -15.56
N PRO A 325 16.08 8.48 -15.82
CA PRO A 325 16.04 9.49 -14.76
C PRO A 325 14.81 9.32 -13.85
N LEU A 326 14.93 9.79 -12.60
CA LEU A 326 13.82 9.75 -11.66
C LEU A 326 12.59 10.49 -12.23
N PRO A 327 11.38 9.94 -12.07
CA PRO A 327 10.17 10.68 -12.38
C PRO A 327 10.01 11.89 -11.44
N ALA A 328 9.38 12.95 -11.93
CA ALA A 328 9.06 14.12 -11.10
C ALA A 328 8.03 13.77 -10.00
N PRO A 329 8.17 14.33 -8.80
CA PRO A 329 9.18 15.29 -8.32
C PRO A 329 10.56 14.64 -8.00
N THR A 330 11.60 15.03 -8.75
CA THR A 330 12.89 14.34 -8.77
C THR A 330 13.75 14.53 -7.51
N CYS A 331 13.55 15.62 -6.75
CA CYS A 331 14.40 16.00 -5.61
C CYS A 331 13.73 15.85 -4.24
N SER A 332 12.41 15.60 -4.17
CA SER A 332 11.68 15.60 -2.90
C SER A 332 12.06 14.43 -1.98
N VAL A 333 11.75 14.55 -0.70
CA VAL A 333 11.89 13.46 0.28
C VAL A 333 10.88 12.35 -0.02
N ASN A 334 9.65 12.72 -0.34
CA ASN A 334 8.58 11.74 -0.49
C ASN A 334 8.78 10.85 -1.73
N TYR A 335 9.21 11.43 -2.87
CA TYR A 335 9.25 10.75 -4.17
C TYR A 335 10.64 10.64 -4.79
N GLY A 336 11.56 11.54 -4.46
CA GLY A 336 12.78 11.79 -5.21
C GLY A 336 14.09 11.47 -4.47
N ALA A 337 15.15 12.07 -4.98
CA ALA A 337 16.54 11.81 -4.60
C ALA A 337 16.85 12.06 -3.11
N ALA A 338 16.20 13.04 -2.47
CA ALA A 338 16.40 13.28 -1.04
C ALA A 338 15.91 12.08 -0.20
N GLY A 339 14.78 11.48 -0.55
CA GLY A 339 14.28 10.29 0.14
C GLY A 339 15.15 9.06 -0.08
N ILE A 340 15.62 8.85 -1.32
CA ILE A 340 16.57 7.77 -1.66
C ILE A 340 17.88 7.94 -0.86
N SER A 341 18.42 9.14 -0.83
CA SER A 341 19.61 9.47 -0.07
C SER A 341 19.44 9.17 1.42
N PHE A 342 18.32 9.58 2.02
CA PHE A 342 18.05 9.32 3.42
C PHE A 342 17.93 7.82 3.72
N ALA A 343 17.28 7.05 2.85
CA ALA A 343 17.22 5.58 2.99
C ALA A 343 18.61 4.96 2.97
N LEU A 344 19.47 5.35 2.01
CA LEU A 344 20.85 4.85 1.89
C LEU A 344 21.71 5.24 3.09
N TYR A 345 21.57 6.47 3.59
CA TYR A 345 22.22 6.91 4.82
C TYR A 345 21.84 6.04 6.03
N ARG A 346 20.55 5.76 6.20
CA ARG A 346 20.05 4.91 7.29
C ARG A 346 20.47 3.45 7.12
N ILE A 347 20.48 2.93 5.89
CA ILE A 347 21.01 1.58 5.58
C ILE A 347 22.49 1.50 5.95
N TRP A 348 23.31 2.53 5.63
CA TRP A 348 24.69 2.59 6.11
C TRP A 348 24.76 2.54 7.64
N LYS A 349 23.93 3.29 8.34
CA LYS A 349 23.90 3.33 9.81
C LYS A 349 23.55 1.96 10.42
N ALA A 350 22.66 1.22 9.78
CA ALA A 350 22.23 -0.11 10.22
C ALA A 350 23.25 -1.22 9.88
N THR A 351 23.88 -1.15 8.70
CA THR A 351 24.71 -2.24 8.15
C THR A 351 26.21 -1.97 8.17
N GLY A 352 26.65 -0.71 8.34
CA GLY A 352 28.05 -0.29 8.20
C GLY A 352 28.54 -0.25 6.75
N ASN A 353 27.68 -0.46 5.75
CA ASN A 353 28.07 -0.50 4.34
C ASN A 353 28.45 0.90 3.82
N ALA A 354 29.75 1.20 3.75
CA ALA A 354 30.27 2.49 3.31
C ALA A 354 29.84 2.88 1.87
N SER A 355 29.54 1.91 1.01
CA SER A 355 29.05 2.22 -0.34
C SER A 355 27.69 2.88 -0.31
N SER A 356 26.80 2.50 0.62
CA SER A 356 25.49 3.13 0.79
C SER A 356 25.60 4.60 1.18
N LEU A 357 26.57 4.98 2.05
CA LEU A 357 26.77 6.38 2.40
C LEU A 357 27.32 7.20 1.22
N ARG A 358 28.25 6.63 0.43
CA ARG A 358 28.73 7.29 -0.80
C ARG A 358 27.62 7.51 -1.82
N SER A 359 26.74 6.51 -2.00
CA SER A 359 25.57 6.64 -2.85
C SER A 359 24.59 7.69 -2.33
N ALA A 360 24.39 7.78 -0.99
CA ALA A 360 23.57 8.81 -0.38
C ALA A 360 24.09 10.21 -0.72
N GLU A 361 25.40 10.44 -0.62
CA GLU A 361 26.02 11.70 -1.01
C GLU A 361 25.86 12.02 -2.50
N ALA A 362 26.06 11.03 -3.37
CA ALA A 362 25.89 11.20 -4.82
C ALA A 362 24.48 11.63 -5.19
N TRP A 363 23.46 11.00 -4.59
CA TRP A 363 22.05 11.36 -4.80
C TRP A 363 21.73 12.78 -4.32
N LEU A 364 22.26 13.21 -3.15
CA LEU A 364 22.07 14.58 -2.69
C LEU A 364 22.78 15.59 -3.59
N ALA A 365 24.03 15.33 -3.97
CA ALA A 365 24.77 16.22 -4.87
C ALA A 365 24.06 16.38 -6.23
N SER A 366 23.45 15.30 -6.74
CA SER A 366 22.65 15.35 -7.96
C SER A 366 21.39 16.21 -7.76
N ALA A 367 20.64 15.99 -6.68
CA ALA A 367 19.45 16.79 -6.38
C ALA A 367 19.77 18.28 -6.22
N GLU A 368 20.87 18.61 -5.54
CA GLU A 368 21.31 20.00 -5.35
C GLU A 368 21.68 20.70 -6.67
N ARG A 369 22.21 19.96 -7.66
CA ARG A 369 22.48 20.52 -8.99
C ARG A 369 21.21 20.88 -9.77
N VAL A 370 20.13 20.11 -9.58
CA VAL A 370 18.89 20.24 -10.37
C VAL A 370 17.70 20.82 -9.59
N GLN A 371 17.90 21.23 -8.33
CA GLN A 371 16.82 21.70 -7.44
C GLN A 371 16.04 22.93 -7.94
N GLN A 372 16.58 23.65 -8.91
CA GLN A 372 15.90 24.79 -9.54
C GLN A 372 15.06 24.37 -10.79
N SER A 373 15.12 23.10 -11.19
CA SER A 373 14.29 22.59 -12.28
C SER A 373 12.81 22.63 -11.90
N PRO A 374 11.90 22.93 -12.85
CA PRO A 374 10.45 22.83 -12.61
C PRO A 374 10.00 21.45 -12.10
N SER A 375 10.67 20.38 -12.52
CA SER A 375 10.38 19.00 -12.12
C SER A 375 11.03 18.57 -10.79
N ALA A 376 11.81 19.45 -10.15
CA ALA A 376 12.53 19.10 -8.91
C ALA A 376 11.57 18.74 -7.76
N PHE A 377 10.53 19.57 -7.58
CA PHE A 377 9.60 19.46 -6.45
C PHE A 377 8.12 19.44 -6.88
N ALA A 378 7.85 19.39 -8.19
CA ALA A 378 6.49 19.45 -8.72
C ALA A 378 6.31 18.52 -9.94
N ASN A 379 5.06 18.12 -10.14
CA ASN A 379 4.54 17.50 -11.36
C ASN A 379 3.09 17.97 -11.55
N ASP A 380 2.31 17.34 -12.44
CA ASP A 380 0.92 17.75 -12.72
C ASP A 380 -0.01 17.61 -11.50
N GLU A 381 0.28 16.68 -10.59
CA GLU A 381 -0.52 16.43 -9.37
C GLU A 381 0.08 17.08 -8.11
N ILE A 382 1.40 17.05 -8.00
CA ILE A 382 2.16 17.59 -6.87
C ILE A 382 2.60 19.01 -7.19
N THR A 383 1.86 19.99 -6.72
CA THR A 383 2.14 21.41 -6.94
C THR A 383 2.28 22.15 -5.61
N PRO A 384 2.92 23.35 -5.57
CA PRO A 384 2.97 24.14 -4.33
C PRO A 384 1.59 24.47 -3.74
N SER A 385 0.54 24.52 -4.58
CA SER A 385 -0.84 24.73 -4.13
C SER A 385 -1.45 23.49 -3.47
N THR A 386 -1.04 22.28 -3.88
CA THR A 386 -1.56 21.02 -3.31
C THR A 386 -0.78 20.54 -2.09
N VAL A 387 0.56 20.72 -2.08
CA VAL A 387 1.42 20.18 -1.01
C VAL A 387 2.03 21.24 -0.11
N GLY A 388 1.72 22.53 -0.32
CA GLY A 388 2.31 23.65 0.41
C GLY A 388 3.73 23.99 -0.06
N ALA A 389 4.20 25.19 0.31
CA ALA A 389 5.49 25.73 -0.15
C ALA A 389 6.65 25.46 0.84
N VAL A 390 6.38 24.97 2.05
CA VAL A 390 7.36 24.88 3.14
C VAL A 390 7.64 23.44 3.59
N THR A 391 6.81 22.49 3.20
CA THR A 391 6.86 21.12 3.73
C THR A 391 8.15 20.39 3.37
N PRO A 392 8.90 19.85 4.35
CA PRO A 392 10.11 19.10 4.07
C PRO A 392 9.86 17.78 3.31
N TYR A 393 8.65 17.23 3.34
CA TYR A 393 8.35 16.03 2.56
C TYR A 393 8.34 16.29 1.05
N HIS A 394 8.03 17.52 0.61
CA HIS A 394 7.81 17.83 -0.80
C HIS A 394 8.67 18.96 -1.36
N CYS A 395 9.30 19.78 -0.52
CA CYS A 395 9.99 21.00 -0.94
C CYS A 395 11.50 20.96 -0.64
N VAL A 396 12.20 22.02 -1.04
CA VAL A 396 13.65 22.20 -0.86
C VAL A 396 14.10 22.14 0.61
N SER A 397 13.22 22.46 1.55
CA SER A 397 13.48 22.31 2.98
C SER A 397 13.82 20.88 3.37
N GLY A 398 13.18 19.88 2.74
CA GLY A 398 13.51 18.46 2.95
C GLY A 398 14.88 18.07 2.42
N LEU A 399 15.27 18.60 1.26
CA LEU A 399 16.63 18.39 0.73
C LEU A 399 17.68 18.95 1.68
N ALA A 400 17.47 20.15 2.22
CA ALA A 400 18.34 20.76 3.22
C ALA A 400 18.41 19.95 4.52
N ALA A 401 17.27 19.42 4.99
CA ALA A 401 17.23 18.58 6.19
C ALA A 401 18.01 17.27 6.00
N VAL A 402 17.81 16.57 4.87
CA VAL A 402 18.56 15.33 4.58
C VAL A 402 20.04 15.59 4.41
N ARG A 403 20.44 16.72 3.79
CA ARG A 403 21.83 17.15 3.73
C ARG A 403 22.45 17.26 5.13
N ALA A 404 21.75 17.83 6.09
CA ALA A 404 22.26 17.95 7.46
C ALA A 404 22.54 16.60 8.13
N PHE A 405 21.71 15.57 7.88
CA PHE A 405 21.94 14.22 8.40
C PHE A 405 23.15 13.54 7.74
N VAL A 406 23.29 13.68 6.42
CA VAL A 406 24.38 13.06 5.66
C VAL A 406 25.71 13.75 5.97
N ASP A 407 25.76 15.08 6.04
CA ASP A 407 26.96 15.84 6.41
C ASP A 407 27.45 15.45 7.81
N ARG A 408 26.55 15.25 8.77
CA ARG A 408 26.91 14.72 10.08
C ARG A 408 27.54 13.32 9.98
N ALA A 409 26.97 12.44 9.18
CA ALA A 409 27.44 11.06 9.01
C ALA A 409 28.81 10.99 8.34
N THR A 410 29.12 11.93 7.46
CA THR A 410 30.42 12.04 6.77
C THR A 410 31.46 12.82 7.55
N GLY A 411 31.13 13.26 8.77
CA GLY A 411 32.04 14.01 9.62
C GLY A 411 32.27 15.47 9.17
N ASN A 412 31.29 16.07 8.52
CA ASN A 412 31.29 17.45 8.04
C ASN A 412 30.36 18.35 8.90
N PRO A 413 30.78 18.76 10.11
CA PRO A 413 29.92 19.54 11.00
C PRO A 413 29.60 20.95 10.46
N ASP A 414 30.49 21.58 9.70
CA ASP A 414 30.24 22.89 9.11
C ASP A 414 29.21 22.78 7.96
N GLY A 415 29.25 21.71 7.17
CA GLY A 415 28.22 21.36 6.19
C GLY A 415 26.86 21.15 6.84
N GLN A 416 26.82 20.40 7.94
CA GLN A 416 25.58 20.19 8.72
C GLN A 416 24.98 21.53 9.16
N HIS A 417 25.76 22.44 9.69
CA HIS A 417 25.29 23.75 10.16
C HIS A 417 24.78 24.61 9.00
N ALA A 418 25.52 24.64 7.89
CA ALA A 418 25.07 25.33 6.68
C ALA A 418 23.75 24.75 6.12
N ALA A 419 23.57 23.45 6.21
CA ALA A 419 22.32 22.79 5.80
C ALA A 419 21.15 23.16 6.73
N ILE A 420 21.37 23.21 8.05
CA ILE A 420 20.36 23.69 9.02
C ILE A 420 19.99 25.15 8.75
N ASP A 421 20.94 26.02 8.44
CA ASP A 421 20.69 27.42 8.08
C ASP A 421 19.85 27.52 6.79
N ARG A 422 20.13 26.68 5.78
CA ARG A 422 19.32 26.60 4.55
C ARG A 422 17.91 26.10 4.85
N PHE A 423 17.76 25.11 5.74
CA PHE A 423 16.44 24.65 6.19
C PHE A 423 15.65 25.81 6.80
N CYS A 424 16.18 26.51 7.79
CA CYS A 424 15.54 27.66 8.42
C CYS A 424 15.16 28.75 7.40
N ALA A 425 16.01 29.03 6.44
CA ALA A 425 15.74 30.03 5.40
C ALA A 425 14.58 29.60 4.45
N SER A 426 14.51 28.32 4.11
CA SER A 426 13.53 27.78 3.15
C SER A 426 12.11 27.67 3.70
N VAL A 427 11.95 27.62 5.02
CA VAL A 427 10.61 27.44 5.66
C VAL A 427 9.91 28.76 6.03
N ARG A 428 10.51 29.91 5.73
CA ARG A 428 9.95 31.25 6.03
C ARG A 428 8.84 31.69 5.09
N GLN A 429 8.54 30.91 4.06
CA GLN A 429 7.46 31.23 3.12
C GLN A 429 6.09 31.08 3.78
N PRO A 430 5.09 31.88 3.36
CA PRO A 430 3.73 31.71 3.86
C PRO A 430 3.16 30.32 3.55
N CYS A 431 2.56 29.69 4.56
CA CYS A 431 1.86 28.43 4.40
C CYS A 431 0.63 28.42 5.30
N ALA A 432 -0.55 28.32 4.70
CA ALA A 432 -1.81 28.33 5.43
C ALA A 432 -2.15 26.99 6.08
N SER A 433 -1.57 25.87 5.58
CA SER A 433 -1.85 24.53 6.11
C SER A 433 -1.11 24.27 7.42
N LEU A 434 -1.82 23.69 8.41
CA LEU A 434 -1.25 23.21 9.66
C LEU A 434 -0.88 21.71 9.62
N ASP A 435 -1.13 21.06 8.52
CA ASP A 435 -0.98 19.63 8.28
C ASP A 435 0.44 19.11 8.53
N LEU A 436 0.57 17.83 8.89
CA LEU A 436 1.86 17.22 9.15
C LEU A 436 2.64 16.90 7.87
N THR A 437 1.99 16.61 6.76
CA THR A 437 2.67 16.21 5.52
C THR A 437 2.75 17.32 4.49
N ILE A 438 1.76 18.21 4.48
CA ILE A 438 1.63 19.30 3.49
C ILE A 438 1.57 20.69 4.15
N GLY A 439 1.96 20.82 5.40
CA GLY A 439 1.84 22.06 6.14
C GLY A 439 2.92 22.30 7.19
N ARG A 440 2.69 23.31 8.04
CA ARG A 440 3.65 23.82 9.02
C ARG A 440 4.03 22.83 10.12
N SER A 441 3.16 21.88 10.49
CA SER A 441 3.53 20.84 11.46
C SER A 441 4.64 19.93 10.96
N SER A 442 4.80 19.75 9.63
CA SER A 442 5.95 19.04 9.07
C SER A 442 7.27 19.77 9.34
N VAL A 443 7.26 21.08 9.22
CA VAL A 443 8.44 21.92 9.53
C VAL A 443 8.83 21.79 10.99
N LEU A 444 7.85 21.85 11.89
CA LEU A 444 8.07 21.70 13.33
C LEU A 444 8.64 20.32 13.68
N LEU A 445 8.11 19.25 13.04
CA LEU A 445 8.61 17.89 13.21
C LEU A 445 10.08 17.76 12.74
N PHE A 446 10.38 18.24 11.53
CA PHE A 446 11.75 18.18 11.01
C PHE A 446 12.73 19.05 11.82
N ALA A 447 12.27 20.19 12.35
CA ALA A 447 13.07 20.99 13.28
C ALA A 447 13.41 20.20 14.56
N ALA A 448 12.46 19.42 15.11
CA ALA A 448 12.71 18.54 16.25
C ALA A 448 13.75 17.46 15.92
N LEU A 449 13.64 16.81 14.75
CA LEU A 449 14.58 15.78 14.30
C LEU A 449 15.99 16.33 14.09
N LEU A 450 16.10 17.50 13.47
CA LEU A 450 17.38 18.19 13.27
C LEU A 450 17.99 18.61 14.60
N LEU A 451 17.19 19.15 15.53
CA LEU A 451 17.65 19.57 16.84
C LEU A 451 18.23 18.41 17.66
N ALA A 452 17.61 17.23 17.58
CA ALA A 452 18.10 16.02 18.25
C ALA A 452 19.50 15.56 17.74
N SER A 453 19.89 16.01 16.54
CA SER A 453 21.14 15.62 15.88
C SER A 453 22.22 16.73 15.85
N ALA A 454 21.87 17.98 16.16
CA ALA A 454 22.72 19.15 15.99
C ALA A 454 23.56 19.45 17.24
N ASP A 455 24.74 20.05 17.02
CA ASP A 455 25.57 20.58 18.13
C ASP A 455 24.83 21.76 18.80
N PRO A 456 24.54 21.68 20.11
CA PRO A 456 23.76 22.70 20.83
C PRO A 456 24.40 24.08 20.87
N ASN A 457 25.72 24.18 20.67
CA ASN A 457 26.50 25.42 20.82
C ASN A 457 26.59 26.25 19.54
N ARG A 458 26.14 25.72 18.41
CA ARG A 458 26.25 26.41 17.11
C ARG A 458 25.12 27.43 16.88
N SER A 459 25.44 28.49 16.12
CA SER A 459 24.47 29.56 15.78
C SER A 459 23.27 29.04 14.99
N ALA A 460 23.49 28.10 14.06
CA ALA A 460 22.40 27.45 13.29
C ALA A 460 21.44 26.71 14.21
N THR A 461 21.93 26.01 15.23
CA THR A 461 21.08 25.30 16.20
C THR A 461 20.26 26.27 17.05
N ARG A 462 20.86 27.42 17.43
CA ARG A 462 20.13 28.48 18.14
C ARG A 462 19.01 29.05 17.28
N ARG A 463 19.29 29.35 16.01
CA ARG A 463 18.29 29.83 15.07
C ARG A 463 17.19 28.80 14.88
N LEU A 464 17.52 27.52 14.74
CA LEU A 464 16.52 26.44 14.63
C LEU A 464 15.60 26.38 15.83
N ARG A 465 16.11 26.62 17.05
CA ARG A 465 15.29 26.70 18.27
C ARG A 465 14.35 27.91 18.24
N GLU A 466 14.86 29.06 17.88
CA GLU A 466 14.07 30.32 17.81
C GLU A 466 12.94 30.20 16.78
N GLU A 467 13.23 29.69 15.58
CA GLU A 467 12.26 29.49 14.51
C GLU A 467 11.21 28.41 14.88
N GLY A 468 11.63 27.29 15.48
CA GLY A 468 10.72 26.24 15.91
C GLY A 468 9.81 26.67 17.07
N ASP A 469 10.32 27.42 18.05
CA ASP A 469 9.52 27.96 19.15
C ASP A 469 8.48 28.97 18.63
N ALA A 470 8.87 29.86 17.72
CA ALA A 470 7.95 30.80 17.07
C ALA A 470 6.88 30.07 16.27
N LEU A 471 7.28 29.09 15.45
CA LEU A 471 6.37 28.28 14.64
C LEU A 471 5.38 27.49 15.51
N CYS A 472 5.85 26.89 16.61
CA CYS A 472 4.98 26.18 17.55
C CYS A 472 3.92 27.13 18.12
N HIS A 473 4.35 28.31 18.53
CA HIS A 473 3.44 29.35 19.05
C HIS A 473 2.40 29.77 17.99
N GLU A 474 2.82 30.02 16.76
CA GLU A 474 1.92 30.39 15.64
C GLU A 474 0.89 29.31 15.34
N ILE A 475 1.31 28.02 15.27
CA ILE A 475 0.40 26.90 15.03
C ILE A 475 -0.70 26.89 16.09
N TRP A 476 -0.34 26.99 17.36
CA TRP A 476 -1.31 26.92 18.47
C TRP A 476 -2.16 28.19 18.64
N ALA A 477 -1.67 29.35 18.21
CA ALA A 477 -2.45 30.58 18.17
C ALA A 477 -3.53 30.54 17.06
N GLU A 478 -3.23 29.93 15.92
CA GLU A 478 -4.16 29.83 14.79
C GLU A 478 -5.14 28.65 14.89
N LEU A 479 -4.72 27.54 15.51
CA LEU A 479 -5.47 26.27 15.52
C LEU A 479 -6.93 26.40 15.94
N PRO A 480 -7.31 27.23 16.96
CA PRO A 480 -8.71 27.41 17.37
C PRO A 480 -9.61 28.01 16.29
N SER A 481 -9.05 28.76 15.34
CA SER A 481 -9.77 29.38 14.22
C SER A 481 -9.83 28.53 12.95
N ARG A 482 -9.18 27.35 12.96
CA ARG A 482 -9.05 26.48 11.79
C ARG A 482 -10.04 25.31 11.84
N GLN A 483 -10.60 24.97 10.70
CA GLN A 483 -11.33 23.73 10.52
C GLN A 483 -10.35 22.63 10.13
N ILE A 484 -10.08 21.69 11.04
CA ILE A 484 -9.30 20.50 10.77
C ILE A 484 -10.29 19.34 10.56
N ARG A 485 -10.36 18.87 9.32
CA ARG A 485 -11.30 17.84 8.90
C ARG A 485 -10.92 16.45 9.43
N PHE A 486 -9.66 16.07 9.27
CA PHE A 486 -9.18 14.71 9.50
C PHE A 486 -8.69 14.49 10.94
N ASN A 487 -8.71 13.23 11.37
CA ASN A 487 -8.22 12.83 12.69
C ASN A 487 -6.82 12.20 12.64
N GLY A 488 -6.38 11.67 11.49
CA GLY A 488 -5.16 10.87 11.33
C GLY A 488 -3.84 11.63 11.50
N ILE A 489 -2.74 10.86 11.44
CA ILE A 489 -1.39 11.41 11.71
C ILE A 489 -0.90 12.26 10.54
N ALA A 490 -1.14 11.86 9.28
CA ALA A 490 -0.62 12.61 8.13
C ALA A 490 -1.34 13.93 7.91
N HIS A 491 -2.67 13.95 8.02
CA HIS A 491 -3.51 15.08 7.57
C HIS A 491 -4.48 15.61 8.62
N GLY A 492 -4.27 15.33 9.91
CA GLY A 492 -5.28 15.67 10.92
C GLY A 492 -4.74 16.07 12.28
N TRP A 493 -5.66 16.05 13.25
CA TRP A 493 -5.42 16.42 14.64
C TRP A 493 -4.27 15.65 15.27
N ALA A 494 -4.18 14.34 15.03
CA ALA A 494 -3.12 13.50 15.58
C ALA A 494 -1.73 13.94 15.11
N GLY A 495 -1.59 14.37 13.85
CA GLY A 495 -0.30 14.84 13.31
C GLY A 495 0.15 16.16 13.91
N ILE A 496 -0.77 17.12 14.08
CA ILE A 496 -0.47 18.42 14.70
C ILE A 496 -0.01 18.19 16.15
N ALA A 497 -0.73 17.35 16.90
CA ALA A 497 -0.36 16.98 18.26
C ALA A 497 1.01 16.27 18.30
N TYR A 498 1.24 15.30 17.44
CA TYR A 498 2.50 14.54 17.39
C TYR A 498 3.71 15.43 17.09
N ALA A 499 3.62 16.32 16.09
CA ALA A 499 4.69 17.26 15.78
C ALA A 499 5.01 18.21 16.95
N THR A 500 3.96 18.68 17.62
CA THR A 500 4.10 19.54 18.80
C THR A 500 4.74 18.82 19.99
N LEU A 501 4.30 17.59 20.26
CA LEU A 501 4.89 16.75 21.32
C LEU A 501 6.35 16.40 21.01
N SER A 502 6.67 16.12 19.74
CA SER A 502 8.04 15.87 19.29
C SER A 502 8.92 17.10 19.49
N TRP A 503 8.41 18.29 19.16
CA TRP A 503 9.13 19.55 19.41
C TRP A 503 9.35 19.82 20.89
N ALA A 504 8.29 19.70 21.70
CA ALA A 504 8.37 19.88 23.15
C ALA A 504 9.40 18.93 23.79
N SER A 505 9.39 17.66 23.38
CA SER A 505 10.37 16.66 23.81
C SER A 505 11.79 17.02 23.41
N ALA A 506 12.02 17.43 22.14
CA ALA A 506 13.36 17.84 21.66
C ALA A 506 13.88 19.12 22.35
N ARG A 507 13.00 19.96 22.86
CA ARG A 507 13.32 21.19 23.58
C ARG A 507 13.44 21.01 25.11
N ASP A 508 13.03 19.84 25.62
CA ASP A 508 12.85 19.58 27.06
C ASP A 508 11.93 20.63 27.71
N LEU A 509 10.82 20.93 27.05
CA LEU A 509 9.82 21.91 27.47
C LEU A 509 8.45 21.26 27.61
N PRO A 510 7.57 21.80 28.49
CA PRO A 510 6.19 21.34 28.54
C PRO A 510 5.46 21.69 27.23
N PRO A 511 4.59 20.81 26.71
CA PRO A 511 3.77 21.13 25.56
C PRO A 511 2.84 22.32 25.80
N PRO A 512 2.44 23.08 24.75
CA PRO A 512 1.39 24.11 24.87
C PRO A 512 0.11 23.54 25.49
N SER A 513 -0.58 24.32 26.31
CA SER A 513 -1.76 23.89 27.07
C SER A 513 -2.91 23.35 26.19
N GLY A 514 -3.02 23.82 24.95
CA GLY A 514 -4.03 23.34 23.99
C GLY A 514 -3.84 21.90 23.52
N VAL A 515 -2.63 21.31 23.66
CA VAL A 515 -2.35 19.92 23.27
C VAL A 515 -3.23 18.95 24.05
N ALA A 516 -3.43 19.17 25.35
CA ALA A 516 -4.26 18.31 26.19
C ALA A 516 -5.69 18.18 25.63
N GLY A 517 -6.30 19.30 25.24
CA GLY A 517 -7.65 19.29 24.66
C GLY A 517 -7.75 18.56 23.30
N VAL A 518 -6.67 18.59 22.50
CA VAL A 518 -6.59 17.78 21.26
C VAL A 518 -6.49 16.29 21.59
N LEU A 519 -5.67 15.93 22.57
CA LEU A 519 -5.54 14.52 23.01
C LEU A 519 -6.87 14.02 23.59
N GLU A 520 -7.55 14.79 24.44
CA GLU A 520 -8.88 14.45 24.98
C GLU A 520 -9.92 14.22 23.87
N ARG A 521 -9.93 15.07 22.83
CA ARG A 521 -10.78 14.90 21.65
C ARG A 521 -10.48 13.56 20.96
N LEU A 522 -9.20 13.20 20.77
CA LEU A 522 -8.80 11.95 20.13
C LEU A 522 -9.06 10.72 21.02
N VAL A 523 -8.96 10.87 22.33
CA VAL A 523 -9.41 9.84 23.31
C VAL A 523 -10.91 9.58 23.15
N ALA A 524 -11.72 10.64 23.10
CA ALA A 524 -13.17 10.52 22.93
C ALA A 524 -13.59 9.94 21.58
N ALA A 525 -12.76 10.11 20.55
CA ALA A 525 -12.99 9.55 19.21
C ALA A 525 -12.50 8.11 19.06
N ALA A 526 -11.84 7.53 20.07
CA ALA A 526 -11.33 6.17 20.04
C ALA A 526 -12.46 5.14 20.18
N GLU A 527 -12.65 4.32 19.17
CA GLU A 527 -13.67 3.28 19.16
C GLU A 527 -13.09 1.89 19.40
N PRO A 528 -13.76 1.03 20.18
CA PRO A 528 -13.34 -0.37 20.31
C PRO A 528 -13.59 -1.11 19.01
N TYR A 529 -12.58 -1.85 18.54
CA TYR A 529 -12.71 -2.71 17.37
C TYR A 529 -11.99 -4.04 17.62
N GLY A 530 -12.73 -5.14 17.75
CA GLY A 530 -12.18 -6.42 18.18
C GLY A 530 -11.45 -6.31 19.51
N ARG A 531 -10.16 -6.65 19.53
CA ARG A 531 -9.29 -6.52 20.72
C ARG A 531 -8.48 -5.22 20.74
N GLY A 532 -8.69 -4.34 19.78
CA GLY A 532 -7.92 -3.11 19.60
C GLY A 532 -8.76 -1.85 19.68
N ARG A 533 -8.15 -0.75 19.25
CA ARG A 533 -8.73 0.59 19.15
C ARG A 533 -8.51 1.16 17.76
N CYS A 534 -9.53 1.82 17.24
CA CYS A 534 -9.47 2.52 15.96
C CYS A 534 -10.06 3.93 16.09
N TRP A 535 -9.80 4.74 15.09
CA TRP A 535 -10.27 6.12 14.98
C TRP A 535 -10.93 6.30 13.62
N PRO A 536 -12.08 7.00 13.55
CA PRO A 536 -12.68 7.36 12.28
C PRO A 536 -11.74 8.28 11.48
N TYR A 537 -11.80 8.16 10.16
CA TYR A 537 -10.97 8.92 9.22
C TYR A 537 -11.08 10.43 9.42
N ASP A 538 -12.32 10.92 9.55
CA ASP A 538 -12.63 12.30 9.88
C ASP A 538 -13.77 12.36 10.91
N SER A 539 -14.21 13.58 11.22
CA SER A 539 -15.28 13.81 12.21
C SER A 539 -16.68 13.85 11.60
N SER A 540 -16.83 13.46 10.32
CA SER A 540 -18.14 13.41 9.67
C SER A 540 -18.92 12.14 10.06
N PRO A 541 -20.25 12.18 10.05
CA PRO A 541 -21.09 10.99 10.31
C PRO A 541 -20.82 9.84 9.31
N GLU A 542 -20.40 10.18 8.09
CA GLU A 542 -20.10 9.24 7.03
C GLU A 542 -18.79 8.46 7.26
N ALA A 543 -17.89 8.98 8.10
CA ALA A 543 -16.63 8.34 8.44
C ALA A 543 -16.78 7.20 9.45
N VAL A 544 -17.95 7.05 10.07
CA VAL A 544 -18.22 5.97 11.03
C VAL A 544 -18.09 4.62 10.32
N GLY A 545 -17.15 3.78 10.79
CA GLY A 545 -16.87 2.48 10.20
C GLY A 545 -15.81 2.48 9.09
N ALA A 546 -15.33 3.63 8.62
CA ALA A 546 -14.22 3.74 7.68
C ALA A 546 -12.88 3.79 8.43
N TYR A 547 -12.33 2.61 8.75
CA TYR A 547 -11.09 2.48 9.51
C TYR A 547 -9.95 2.01 8.61
N TRP A 548 -8.81 2.71 8.66
CA TRP A 548 -7.63 2.44 7.88
C TRP A 548 -6.54 1.80 8.73
N ALA A 549 -5.78 0.86 8.14
CA ALA A 549 -4.65 0.22 8.82
C ALA A 549 -3.33 0.99 8.68
N SER A 550 -3.30 2.01 7.82
CA SER A 550 -2.10 2.74 7.41
C SER A 550 -1.53 3.66 8.49
N TRP A 551 -0.27 4.07 8.30
CA TRP A 551 0.33 5.14 9.10
C TRP A 551 -0.39 6.47 8.89
N CYS A 552 -0.72 6.84 7.66
CA CYS A 552 -1.21 8.18 7.35
C CYS A 552 -2.56 8.51 7.98
N HIS A 553 -3.53 7.59 7.93
CA HIS A 553 -4.90 7.83 8.43
C HIS A 553 -5.38 6.80 9.44
N GLY A 554 -4.61 5.73 9.65
CA GLY A 554 -5.07 4.59 10.41
C GLY A 554 -4.42 4.43 11.77
N HIS A 555 -4.82 3.33 12.41
CA HIS A 555 -4.38 3.01 13.77
C HIS A 555 -2.87 2.87 13.91
N ALA A 556 -2.12 2.50 12.87
CA ALA A 556 -0.67 2.49 12.91
C ALA A 556 -0.06 3.88 13.24
N GLY A 557 -0.63 4.96 12.71
CA GLY A 557 -0.20 6.31 13.04
C GLY A 557 -0.44 6.68 14.51
N TYR A 558 -1.55 6.21 15.07
CA TYR A 558 -1.90 6.48 16.47
C TYR A 558 -0.99 5.79 17.49
N VAL A 559 -0.34 4.68 17.13
CA VAL A 559 0.65 4.03 18.00
C VAL A 559 1.76 5.01 18.39
N PHE A 560 2.29 5.76 17.41
CA PHE A 560 3.35 6.74 17.65
C PHE A 560 2.88 7.89 18.55
N LEU A 561 1.68 8.41 18.27
CA LEU A 561 1.12 9.51 19.06
C LEU A 561 0.95 9.11 20.52
N TRP A 562 0.29 7.97 20.76
CA TRP A 562 -0.06 7.58 22.13
C TRP A 562 1.14 7.13 22.94
N ASN A 563 2.14 6.48 22.32
CA ASN A 563 3.40 6.17 23.01
C ASN A 563 4.14 7.47 23.40
N LEU A 564 4.21 8.46 22.51
CA LEU A 564 4.87 9.74 22.81
C LEU A 564 4.08 10.53 23.88
N ALA A 565 2.76 10.56 23.79
CA ALA A 565 1.91 11.19 24.80
C ALA A 565 2.08 10.53 26.17
N HIS A 566 2.14 9.19 26.23
CA HIS A 566 2.40 8.47 27.46
C HIS A 566 3.77 8.82 28.09
N VAL A 567 4.80 8.91 27.27
CA VAL A 567 6.16 9.32 27.75
C VAL A 567 6.14 10.71 28.33
N ILE A 568 5.39 11.66 27.75
CA ILE A 568 5.39 13.06 28.17
C ILE A 568 4.48 13.31 29.37
N TYR A 569 3.29 12.71 29.39
CA TYR A 569 2.28 12.97 30.43
C TYR A 569 2.25 11.91 31.54
N GLY A 570 2.79 10.74 31.32
CA GLY A 570 2.76 9.62 32.28
C GLY A 570 1.40 8.98 32.51
N GLU A 571 0.38 9.31 31.68
CA GLU A 571 -0.98 8.82 31.85
C GLU A 571 -1.14 7.38 31.35
N PRO A 572 -1.60 6.42 32.19
CA PRO A 572 -1.78 5.02 31.78
C PRO A 572 -2.79 4.85 30.63
N ALA A 573 -3.81 5.69 30.54
CA ALA A 573 -4.80 5.65 29.46
C ALA A 573 -4.15 5.79 28.06
N PHE A 574 -3.08 6.55 27.92
CA PHE A 574 -2.37 6.70 26.65
C PHE A 574 -1.60 5.42 26.30
N ALA A 575 -1.04 4.72 27.28
CA ALA A 575 -0.42 3.39 27.06
C ALA A 575 -1.46 2.36 26.59
N GLU A 576 -2.65 2.34 27.17
CA GLU A 576 -3.74 1.46 26.76
C GLU A 576 -4.21 1.74 25.34
N LEU A 577 -4.29 3.03 24.94
CA LEU A 577 -4.63 3.43 23.59
C LEU A 577 -3.53 3.03 22.59
N ALA A 578 -2.26 3.19 22.96
CA ALA A 578 -1.13 2.77 22.13
C ALA A 578 -1.15 1.26 21.90
N GLU A 579 -1.36 0.48 22.96
CA GLU A 579 -1.47 -0.98 22.86
C GLU A 579 -2.68 -1.41 22.02
N GLY A 580 -3.84 -0.79 22.23
CA GLY A 580 -5.05 -1.06 21.44
C GLY A 580 -4.85 -0.78 19.96
N ALA A 581 -4.18 0.33 19.61
CA ALA A 581 -3.80 0.68 18.25
C ALA A 581 -2.78 -0.32 17.65
N ALA A 582 -1.76 -0.73 18.43
CA ALA A 582 -0.74 -1.68 18.00
C ALA A 582 -1.32 -3.08 17.77
N ARG A 583 -2.23 -3.54 18.62
CA ARG A 583 -2.96 -4.81 18.43
C ARG A 583 -3.74 -4.80 17.12
N LEU A 584 -4.50 -3.76 16.87
CA LEU A 584 -5.28 -3.63 15.65
C LEU A 584 -4.39 -3.51 14.41
N THR A 585 -3.24 -2.84 14.53
CA THR A 585 -2.24 -2.76 13.47
C THR A 585 -1.75 -4.15 13.07
N VAL A 586 -1.46 -5.03 14.02
CA VAL A 586 -1.06 -6.42 13.75
C VAL A 586 -2.22 -7.24 13.19
N ASP A 587 -3.42 -7.11 13.74
CA ASP A 587 -4.58 -7.94 13.35
C ASP A 587 -5.11 -7.58 11.93
N ARG A 588 -4.87 -6.34 11.44
CA ARG A 588 -5.41 -5.81 10.19
C ARG A 588 -4.40 -5.58 9.07
N HIS A 589 -3.12 -5.82 9.27
CA HIS A 589 -2.08 -5.57 8.27
C HIS A 589 -2.24 -6.37 6.98
N ASN A 590 -2.86 -7.54 7.06
CA ASN A 590 -3.09 -8.44 5.92
C ASN A 590 -4.22 -7.97 4.99
N HIS A 591 -4.70 -6.73 5.13
CA HIS A 591 -5.69 -6.21 4.19
C HIS A 591 -5.08 -6.17 2.78
N PRO A 592 -5.71 -6.83 1.78
CA PRO A 592 -5.14 -6.99 0.42
C PRO A 592 -4.92 -5.67 -0.32
N ALA A 593 -5.51 -4.58 0.16
CA ALA A 593 -5.29 -3.24 -0.38
C ALA A 593 -4.08 -2.51 0.22
N ASN A 594 -3.36 -3.10 1.20
CA ASN A 594 -2.21 -2.43 1.79
C ASN A 594 -0.95 -2.61 0.92
N PRO A 595 -0.47 -1.55 0.27
CA PRO A 595 0.82 -1.58 -0.42
C PRO A 595 1.97 -1.80 0.57
N THR A 596 3.15 -2.12 0.06
CA THR A 596 4.36 -2.31 0.90
C THR A 596 4.98 -0.99 1.38
N SER A 597 4.38 0.16 1.09
CA SER A 597 4.94 1.50 1.32
C SER A 597 4.92 1.93 2.80
N LEU A 598 5.70 2.95 3.15
CA LEU A 598 5.67 3.57 4.48
C LEU A 598 4.37 4.33 4.74
N CYS A 599 3.87 5.07 3.78
CA CYS A 599 2.71 5.97 3.96
C CYS A 599 1.42 5.19 4.19
N CYS A 600 1.01 4.40 3.20
CA CYS A 600 -0.30 3.73 3.19
C CYS A 600 -0.20 2.23 3.39
N GLY A 601 1.00 1.70 3.63
CA GLY A 601 1.29 0.28 3.56
C GLY A 601 1.83 -0.34 4.83
N SER A 602 2.19 -1.61 4.66
CA SER A 602 2.64 -2.47 5.75
C SER A 602 3.99 -2.06 6.34
N ALA A 603 4.90 -1.42 5.57
CA ALA A 603 6.18 -0.97 6.13
C ALA A 603 5.99 0.08 7.23
N GLY A 604 5.07 1.04 7.05
CA GLY A 604 4.72 1.99 8.11
C GLY A 604 4.07 1.33 9.33
N ALA A 605 3.26 0.29 9.10
CA ALA A 605 2.67 -0.51 10.18
C ALA A 605 3.75 -1.27 10.99
N VAL A 606 4.76 -1.83 10.33
CA VAL A 606 5.89 -2.49 11.03
C VAL A 606 6.64 -1.51 11.91
N TYR A 607 6.94 -0.30 11.41
CA TYR A 607 7.59 0.73 12.24
C TYR A 607 6.74 1.13 13.44
N ALA A 608 5.42 1.19 13.30
CA ALA A 608 4.52 1.45 14.43
C ALA A 608 4.60 0.36 15.51
N VAL A 609 4.63 -0.91 15.11
CA VAL A 609 4.79 -2.03 16.05
C VAL A 609 6.19 -2.03 16.69
N LEU A 610 7.24 -1.68 15.96
CA LEU A 610 8.60 -1.51 16.51
C LEU A 610 8.69 -0.31 17.47
N ASN A 611 7.98 0.79 17.19
CA ASN A 611 7.85 1.91 18.12
C ASN A 611 7.22 1.43 19.45
N HIS A 612 6.14 0.64 19.38
CA HIS A 612 5.50 0.10 20.57
C HIS A 612 6.38 -0.91 21.33
N HIS A 613 7.14 -1.74 20.59
CA HIS A 613 8.17 -2.59 21.21
C HIS A 613 9.20 -1.76 22.00
N ARG A 614 9.71 -0.69 21.43
CA ARG A 614 10.67 0.20 22.13
C ARG A 614 10.06 0.89 23.34
N ALA A 615 8.78 1.24 23.28
CA ALA A 615 8.07 1.90 24.38
C ALA A 615 7.80 0.94 25.55
N THR A 616 7.49 -0.33 25.28
CA THR A 616 7.09 -1.32 26.30
C THR A 616 8.23 -2.25 26.73
N GLY A 617 9.23 -2.48 25.89
CA GLY A 617 10.26 -3.49 26.09
C GLY A 617 9.78 -4.94 25.91
N GLU A 618 8.53 -5.16 25.49
CA GLU A 618 7.96 -6.49 25.36
C GLU A 618 8.38 -7.17 24.05
N GLU A 619 9.08 -8.30 24.13
CA GLU A 619 9.58 -9.07 22.97
C GLU A 619 8.48 -9.61 22.04
N ILE A 620 7.26 -9.74 22.54
CA ILE A 620 6.13 -10.17 21.70
C ILE A 620 5.88 -9.19 20.55
N TRP A 621 6.06 -7.88 20.75
CA TRP A 621 5.87 -6.86 19.73
C TRP A 621 6.96 -6.90 18.68
N ARG A 622 8.22 -7.16 19.08
CA ARG A 622 9.31 -7.42 18.13
C ARG A 622 9.02 -8.60 17.23
N SER A 623 8.59 -9.72 17.82
CA SER A 623 8.24 -10.92 17.06
C SER A 623 7.06 -10.69 16.09
N ARG A 624 6.09 -9.86 16.49
CA ARG A 624 4.96 -9.47 15.63
C ARG A 624 5.42 -8.56 14.49
N ALA A 625 6.29 -7.59 14.77
CA ALA A 625 6.86 -6.71 13.76
C ALA A 625 7.66 -7.49 12.70
N GLN A 626 8.49 -8.44 13.14
CA GLN A 626 9.26 -9.30 12.23
C GLN A 626 8.36 -10.14 11.32
N ARG A 627 7.29 -10.74 11.86
CA ARG A 627 6.30 -11.47 11.06
C ARG A 627 5.60 -10.57 10.06
N LEU A 628 5.14 -9.40 10.52
CA LEU A 628 4.50 -8.41 9.69
C LEU A 628 5.39 -7.97 8.51
N ALA A 629 6.68 -7.74 8.76
CA ALA A 629 7.65 -7.39 7.73
C ALA A 629 7.89 -8.53 6.73
N GLN A 630 7.97 -9.77 7.22
CA GLN A 630 8.11 -10.97 6.37
C GLN A 630 6.88 -11.17 5.48
N ASP A 631 5.68 -11.00 6.02
CA ASP A 631 4.42 -11.11 5.28
C ASP A 631 4.32 -10.00 4.22
N SER A 632 4.79 -8.79 4.55
CA SER A 632 4.86 -7.66 3.63
C SER A 632 5.82 -7.91 2.47
N ALA A 633 6.97 -8.50 2.73
CA ALA A 633 7.95 -8.85 1.69
C ALA A 633 7.44 -9.94 0.75
N ARG A 634 6.54 -10.81 1.22
CA ARG A 634 5.92 -11.87 0.43
C ARG A 634 4.68 -11.40 -0.32
N ALA A 635 4.07 -10.32 0.11
CA ALA A 635 2.88 -9.80 -0.55
C ALA A 635 3.24 -9.41 -2.00
N PRO A 636 2.74 -10.12 -3.03
CA PRO A 636 2.98 -9.74 -4.42
C PRO A 636 2.35 -8.37 -4.60
N GLY A 637 3.19 -7.42 -4.96
CA GLY A 637 2.87 -6.02 -4.97
C GLY A 637 1.50 -5.68 -5.53
N LEU A 638 0.70 -5.12 -4.69
CA LEU A 638 0.14 -3.84 -5.05
C LEU A 638 1.37 -2.95 -5.21
N ALA A 639 1.66 -2.64 -6.47
CA ALA A 639 2.81 -1.83 -6.79
C ALA A 639 2.79 -0.61 -5.86
N PRO A 640 3.90 -0.29 -5.17
CA PRO A 640 4.09 1.08 -4.74
C PRO A 640 3.87 1.92 -5.98
N ASP A 641 3.43 3.13 -5.79
CA ASP A 641 3.14 4.03 -6.88
C ASP A 641 4.06 3.76 -8.07
N ALA A 642 3.51 3.22 -9.16
CA ALA A 642 4.28 2.74 -10.31
C ALA A 642 5.10 3.88 -10.94
N THR A 643 4.77 5.13 -10.55
CA THR A 643 5.43 6.34 -11.01
C THR A 643 6.75 6.62 -10.27
N SER A 644 6.97 6.08 -9.06
CA SER A 644 8.20 6.36 -8.28
C SER A 644 8.67 5.14 -7.48
N PRO A 645 9.16 4.08 -8.14
CA PRO A 645 9.48 2.80 -7.48
C PRO A 645 10.57 2.89 -6.41
N LEU A 646 11.52 3.81 -6.53
CA LEU A 646 12.59 4.03 -5.56
C LEU A 646 12.21 5.03 -4.45
N SER A 647 10.98 5.56 -4.44
CA SER A 647 10.60 6.58 -3.45
C SER A 647 10.60 6.02 -2.02
N LEU A 648 10.90 6.91 -1.05
CA LEU A 648 10.96 6.54 0.36
C LEU A 648 9.58 6.18 0.92
N TYR A 649 8.58 7.04 0.70
CA TYR A 649 7.27 6.89 1.32
C TYR A 649 6.26 6.10 0.50
N LYS A 650 6.40 6.08 -0.82
CA LYS A 650 5.45 5.42 -1.74
C LYS A 650 6.05 4.22 -2.48
N GLY A 651 7.38 4.11 -2.50
CA GLY A 651 8.14 3.07 -3.20
C GLY A 651 8.77 2.03 -2.28
N HIS A 652 9.85 1.40 -2.80
CA HIS A 652 10.54 0.28 -2.14
C HIS A 652 11.59 0.70 -1.13
N ALA A 653 12.08 1.95 -1.20
CA ALA A 653 13.15 2.40 -0.32
C ALA A 653 12.79 2.24 1.17
N GLY A 654 11.54 2.51 1.53
CA GLY A 654 11.07 2.35 2.91
C GLY A 654 11.11 0.91 3.42
N LEU A 655 10.76 -0.06 2.56
CA LEU A 655 10.81 -1.48 2.94
C LEU A 655 12.23 -2.03 2.94
N ALA A 656 13.07 -1.58 1.99
CA ALA A 656 14.48 -1.94 1.97
C ALA A 656 15.23 -1.42 3.20
N LEU A 657 14.95 -0.17 3.59
CA LEU A 657 15.46 0.39 4.83
C LEU A 657 15.00 -0.41 6.06
N LEU A 658 13.71 -0.74 6.13
CA LEU A 658 13.15 -1.57 7.20
C LEU A 658 13.86 -2.93 7.27
N ALA A 659 14.16 -3.55 6.12
CA ALA A 659 14.91 -4.81 6.06
C ALA A 659 16.28 -4.70 6.71
N ALA A 660 17.01 -3.62 6.47
CA ALA A 660 18.30 -3.36 7.12
C ALA A 660 18.16 -3.14 8.63
N GLU A 661 17.11 -2.45 9.06
CA GLU A 661 16.90 -2.09 10.47
C GLU A 661 16.30 -3.21 11.32
N LEU A 662 15.63 -4.20 10.71
CA LEU A 662 15.10 -5.35 11.45
C LEU A 662 16.18 -6.26 12.05
N GLU A 663 17.40 -6.22 11.52
CA GLU A 663 18.55 -6.89 12.14
C GLU A 663 19.03 -6.16 13.40
N ARG A 664 18.73 -4.88 13.49
CA ARG A 664 19.05 -3.98 14.61
C ARG A 664 17.82 -3.18 15.04
N PRO A 665 16.79 -3.83 15.58
CA PRO A 665 15.50 -3.21 15.86
C PRO A 665 15.57 -2.05 16.87
N GLU A 666 16.66 -1.98 17.65
CA GLU A 666 16.96 -0.84 18.52
C GLU A 666 17.31 0.44 17.75
N LEU A 667 17.74 0.33 16.49
CA LEU A 667 18.00 1.46 15.59
C LEU A 667 16.80 1.78 14.68
N ALA A 668 15.80 0.90 14.64
CA ALA A 668 14.65 1.07 13.77
C ALA A 668 13.78 2.23 14.25
N ALA A 669 13.65 3.27 13.44
CA ALA A 669 12.78 4.41 13.66
C ALA A 669 12.15 4.83 12.33
N MET A 670 10.88 5.17 12.32
CA MET A 670 10.22 5.57 11.06
C MET A 670 10.94 6.77 10.44
N PRO A 671 11.42 6.63 9.20
CA PRO A 671 12.32 7.62 8.59
C PRO A 671 11.67 8.99 8.48
N LEU A 672 12.43 10.04 8.93
CA LEU A 672 12.01 11.44 8.93
C LEU A 672 10.66 11.72 9.62
N PHE A 673 10.32 10.84 10.54
CA PHE A 673 9.11 10.95 11.38
C PHE A 673 9.44 10.73 12.87
N GLU A 674 10.27 9.76 13.21
CA GLU A 674 10.77 9.57 14.57
C GLU A 674 12.22 10.07 14.70
N PRO A 675 12.63 10.53 15.90
CA PRO A 675 14.03 10.78 16.19
C PRO A 675 14.85 9.50 16.01
N GLU A 676 16.01 9.63 15.40
CA GLU A 676 16.92 8.50 15.27
C GLU A 676 17.45 8.06 16.64
N PRO A 677 17.35 6.76 16.99
CA PRO A 677 17.93 6.27 18.23
C PRO A 677 19.45 6.51 18.25
N PRO A 678 20.01 6.85 19.43
CA PRO A 678 21.46 7.00 19.56
C PRO A 678 22.15 5.66 19.29
N VAL A 679 23.21 5.69 18.49
CA VAL A 679 24.10 4.53 18.35
C VAL A 679 24.78 4.33 19.70
N ARG A 680 24.46 3.27 20.42
CA ARG A 680 25.21 2.89 21.62
C ARG A 680 26.61 2.49 21.13
N SER A 681 27.61 3.27 21.57
CA SER A 681 29.03 3.04 21.32
C SER A 681 29.50 1.71 21.91
#